data_2b2ea315dcc9de1483dd3bd511d62906
#
_entry.id   2b2ea315dcc9de1483dd3bd511d62906
#
_cell.length_a   1.000
_cell.length_b   1.000
_cell.length_c   1.000
_cell.angle_alpha   90.00
_cell.angle_beta   90.00
_cell.angle_gamma   90.00
#
_symmetry.space_group_name_H-M   'P 1'
#
loop_
_entity.id
_entity.type
_entity.pdbx_description
1 polymer ?
#
loop_
_entity_poly.entity_id
_entity_poly.type
_entity_poly.pdbx_seq_one_letter_code
_entity_poly.pdbx_strand_id
1 'polypeptide(L)'
;MAFNHLPACVYDALAPLSVTPVTHSVPMAKNHRSDRPVPDPASRPSPGAVLGRLASGPSRAARITHTEHLPPRTGRHAIWPDRIRSEVIAAVQECGIEHPWAHQALAAEHALDGDSVVVATGTASGKSLAYLVPVLSTLLEGSRAPNGRGATALYLSPTKALAADQCRSVKELSQPLGTAVRPAVYDGDTPYEEREWVRQYANYVLTNPDMLHRGILPSHPRWSSFLKSLKYVVIDECHTYRGVFGSHVAQVLRRLRRVCARYGSSPVFLLASATAAEPAVAARRLTGLPVVEVADDTSPRGELVFALWEPPLTELHGEKGAPVRRTATAETADLLTDLTVQGVRSVAFVRSRRGAELISVIAQEKLAEVDRSLVQRVAAYRGGYLPEERRALERDLHSGQLLGLAATTALELGVDVSGLDAVVICGYPGTRASLWQQAGRAGRSGQGALAVLVARDDPLDTFLVHHPEALFDRPVESTVLDPDNPYVLAPHLCAAAAELPLTEADLELFGPACADVLPQLEAAKLLRRRTRAWHWTRRERAADLTDIRGGGGRPVQIVEEGTGRLLGTVDEAAAHSTVHEGAVHLHQGRTYLVRSLDLADSVALVEQAEPPYSTVARDTTAISVLETDTEIPWGAGRLCYGSVEVTNQVVSFLRRRLISGEVLGETKLDLPPRTLRTRAVWWTVTEDQLDEARINPEILGGSLHAAEHASI
;
A
#
# COMPACT_ATOMS: atom_id res chain seq x y z
N MET A 1 -2.83 23.48 50.40
CA MET A 1 -3.07 22.87 51.73
C MET A 1 -3.24 21.40 51.49
N ALA A 2 -2.22 20.71 51.76
CA ALA A 2 -1.90 19.83 52.90
C ALA A 2 -2.55 18.46 52.73
N PHE A 3 -1.83 17.46 52.46
CA PHE A 3 -0.85 16.59 53.13
C PHE A 3 -1.45 15.19 53.39
N ASN A 4 -0.77 14.18 52.82
CA ASN A 4 -0.23 13.00 53.50
C ASN A 4 -1.18 12.00 54.21
N HIS A 5 -1.16 10.70 53.83
CA HIS A 5 -0.33 9.69 54.47
C HIS A 5 -0.57 8.29 53.83
N LEU A 6 0.52 7.69 53.44
CA LEU A 6 0.66 6.23 53.31
C LEU A 6 0.63 5.58 54.74
N PRO A 7 0.34 4.27 54.84
CA PRO A 7 1.41 3.41 55.36
C PRO A 7 1.69 2.17 54.51
N ALA A 8 2.97 1.93 54.37
CA ALA A 8 3.54 0.63 54.02
C ALA A 8 3.27 -0.39 55.15
N CYS A 9 3.03 -1.61 54.74
CA CYS A 9 3.41 -2.89 55.38
C CYS A 9 2.43 -3.96 54.91
N VAL A 10 2.87 -4.83 54.05
CA VAL A 10 2.82 -6.31 54.15
C VAL A 10 3.65 -6.86 52.98
N TYR A 11 4.93 -6.95 53.16
CA TYR A 11 5.78 -7.96 52.54
C TYR A 11 5.96 -9.00 53.64
N ASP A 12 5.42 -10.19 53.44
CA ASP A 12 6.03 -11.48 53.73
C ASP A 12 4.97 -12.58 53.68
N ALA A 13 5.42 -13.71 53.16
CA ALA A 13 4.75 -14.99 53.11
C ALA A 13 3.84 -15.27 51.88
N LEU A 14 4.50 -15.80 50.82
CA LEU A 14 4.07 -17.06 50.21
C LEU A 14 5.17 -17.55 49.25
N ALA A 15 5.74 -18.68 49.61
CA ALA A 15 6.74 -19.45 48.87
C ALA A 15 6.22 -19.88 47.47
N PRO A 16 7.13 -20.11 46.49
CA PRO A 16 6.71 -20.47 45.14
C PRO A 16 6.16 -21.89 45.10
N LEU A 17 4.86 -22.01 44.89
CA LEU A 17 4.28 -23.25 44.43
C LEU A 17 4.71 -23.50 42.99
N SER A 18 5.49 -24.53 42.79
CA SER A 18 5.87 -25.10 41.51
C SER A 18 4.61 -25.53 40.74
N VAL A 19 4.18 -24.71 39.79
CA VAL A 19 3.16 -25.12 38.82
C VAL A 19 3.90 -25.85 37.69
N THR A 20 3.84 -27.16 37.71
CA THR A 20 4.16 -28.01 36.57
C THR A 20 3.19 -27.66 35.43
N PRO A 21 3.66 -27.34 34.23
CA PRO A 21 2.78 -27.14 33.07
C PRO A 21 2.12 -28.48 32.71
N VAL A 22 0.83 -28.60 32.96
CA VAL A 22 0.03 -29.69 32.39
C VAL A 22 -0.09 -29.40 30.90
N THR A 23 0.78 -30.02 30.12
CA THR A 23 0.63 -30.10 28.68
C THR A 23 -0.56 -31.00 28.38
N HIS A 24 -1.73 -30.42 28.19
CA HIS A 24 -2.79 -31.08 27.43
C HIS A 24 -2.36 -31.09 25.97
N SER A 25 -1.65 -32.12 25.58
CA SER A 25 -1.47 -32.53 24.19
C SER A 25 -2.86 -32.98 23.69
N VAL A 26 -3.57 -32.10 23.00
CA VAL A 26 -4.60 -32.52 22.07
C VAL A 26 -3.88 -33.38 21.04
N PRO A 27 -4.32 -34.65 20.79
CA PRO A 27 -3.69 -35.46 19.78
C PRO A 27 -3.93 -34.79 18.43
N MET A 28 -2.89 -34.21 17.84
CA MET A 28 -2.90 -33.87 16.41
C MET A 28 -3.17 -35.17 15.67
N ALA A 29 -4.34 -35.24 15.04
CA ALA A 29 -4.59 -36.26 14.04
C ALA A 29 -3.42 -36.21 13.04
N LYS A 30 -2.73 -37.33 12.92
CA LYS A 30 -1.73 -37.51 11.89
C LYS A 30 -2.44 -37.38 10.54
N ASN A 31 -2.43 -36.17 9.99
CA ASN A 31 -2.84 -35.94 8.62
C ASN A 31 -1.85 -36.73 7.75
N HIS A 32 -2.34 -37.75 7.08
CA HIS A 32 -1.69 -38.36 5.95
C HIS A 32 -1.48 -37.22 4.93
N ARG A 33 -0.23 -36.75 4.86
CA ARG A 33 0.23 -35.90 3.77
C ARG A 33 -0.04 -36.64 2.48
N SER A 34 -1.02 -36.19 1.70
CA SER A 34 -1.08 -36.53 0.30
C SER A 34 0.05 -35.76 -0.38
N ASP A 35 1.23 -36.37 -0.45
CA ASP A 35 2.33 -35.92 -1.30
C ASP A 35 1.90 -36.06 -2.77
N ARG A 36 1.04 -35.16 -3.25
CA ARG A 36 0.98 -34.90 -4.68
C ARG A 36 2.11 -33.95 -4.99
N PRO A 37 3.12 -34.37 -5.77
CA PRO A 37 4.22 -33.49 -6.15
C PRO A 37 3.68 -32.26 -6.86
N VAL A 38 4.29 -31.10 -6.58
CA VAL A 38 4.08 -29.88 -7.37
C VAL A 38 4.33 -30.27 -8.83
N PRO A 39 3.38 -30.05 -9.78
CA PRO A 39 3.56 -30.43 -11.16
C PRO A 39 4.85 -29.83 -11.72
N ASP A 40 5.60 -30.64 -12.47
CA ASP A 40 6.79 -30.20 -13.19
C ASP A 40 6.46 -28.93 -14.00
N PRO A 41 7.30 -27.88 -13.95
CA PRO A 41 7.11 -26.66 -14.73
C PRO A 41 6.83 -26.91 -16.23
N ALA A 42 7.37 -28.01 -16.79
CA ALA A 42 7.14 -28.42 -18.17
C ALA A 42 5.71 -28.96 -18.42
N SER A 43 4.93 -29.30 -17.41
CA SER A 43 3.57 -29.87 -17.54
C SER A 43 2.46 -28.86 -17.32
N ARG A 44 2.78 -27.56 -17.09
CA ARG A 44 1.77 -26.52 -16.85
C ARG A 44 1.05 -26.13 -18.13
N PRO A 45 -0.29 -25.97 -18.10
CA PRO A 45 -1.04 -25.53 -19.27
C PRO A 45 -0.64 -24.10 -19.66
N SER A 46 -0.61 -23.82 -20.97
CA SER A 46 -0.37 -22.45 -21.45
C SER A 46 -1.47 -21.48 -20.98
N PRO A 47 -1.17 -20.17 -20.83
CA PRO A 47 -2.16 -19.17 -20.42
C PRO A 47 -3.42 -19.18 -21.28
N GLY A 48 -3.27 -19.32 -22.59
CA GLY A 48 -4.39 -19.44 -23.52
C GLY A 48 -5.23 -20.70 -23.29
N ALA A 49 -4.61 -21.85 -22.93
CA ALA A 49 -5.35 -23.06 -22.60
C ALA A 49 -6.11 -22.92 -21.26
N VAL A 50 -5.54 -22.20 -20.28
CA VAL A 50 -6.26 -21.87 -19.03
C VAL A 50 -7.46 -21.00 -19.32
N LEU A 51 -7.28 -19.91 -20.07
CA LEU A 51 -8.38 -19.01 -20.47
C LEU A 51 -9.46 -19.76 -21.27
N GLY A 52 -9.07 -20.64 -22.23
CA GLY A 52 -10.02 -21.44 -23.00
C GLY A 52 -10.88 -22.36 -22.11
N ARG A 53 -10.33 -22.91 -21.04
CA ARG A 53 -11.10 -23.71 -20.06
C ARG A 53 -12.03 -22.83 -19.21
N LEU A 54 -11.59 -21.64 -18.76
CA LEU A 54 -12.44 -20.71 -18.05
C LEU A 54 -13.61 -20.22 -18.90
N ALA A 55 -13.38 -20.02 -20.19
CA ALA A 55 -14.37 -19.62 -21.19
C ALA A 55 -15.16 -20.80 -21.79
N SER A 56 -15.05 -22.00 -21.24
CA SER A 56 -15.73 -23.17 -21.79
C SER A 56 -17.26 -23.00 -21.77
N GLY A 57 -17.87 -23.19 -22.96
CA GLY A 57 -19.30 -22.99 -23.21
C GLY A 57 -19.65 -21.60 -23.76
N PRO A 58 -20.70 -21.51 -24.61
CA PRO A 58 -21.02 -20.28 -25.34
C PRO A 58 -21.38 -19.10 -24.43
N SER A 59 -22.04 -19.35 -23.29
CA SER A 59 -22.40 -18.28 -22.34
C SER A 59 -21.20 -17.69 -21.61
N ARG A 60 -20.14 -18.46 -21.40
CA ARG A 60 -18.91 -17.96 -20.75
C ARG A 60 -17.97 -17.32 -21.77
N ALA A 61 -17.86 -17.87 -22.97
CA ALA A 61 -17.08 -17.28 -24.04
C ALA A 61 -17.58 -15.84 -24.38
N ALA A 62 -18.90 -15.64 -24.35
CA ALA A 62 -19.50 -14.32 -24.59
C ALA A 62 -19.18 -13.26 -23.50
N ARG A 63 -18.59 -13.65 -22.37
CA ARG A 63 -18.18 -12.70 -21.33
C ARG A 63 -16.82 -12.06 -21.58
N ILE A 64 -16.02 -12.64 -22.48
CA ILE A 64 -14.74 -12.06 -22.90
C ILE A 64 -15.02 -11.02 -23.97
N THR A 65 -14.79 -9.74 -23.63
CA THR A 65 -14.96 -8.62 -24.58
C THR A 65 -13.69 -8.39 -25.39
N HIS A 66 -12.52 -8.65 -24.80
CA HIS A 66 -11.23 -8.50 -25.47
C HIS A 66 -10.18 -9.44 -24.86
N THR A 67 -9.18 -9.82 -25.64
CA THR A 67 -7.99 -10.55 -25.18
C THR A 67 -6.76 -9.91 -25.78
N GLU A 68 -5.89 -9.38 -24.93
CA GLU A 68 -4.59 -8.82 -25.31
C GLU A 68 -3.49 -9.86 -25.11
N HIS A 69 -2.64 -10.04 -26.13
CA HIS A 69 -1.50 -10.95 -26.10
C HIS A 69 -0.19 -10.17 -26.06
N LEU A 70 0.46 -10.18 -24.91
CA LEU A 70 1.77 -9.56 -24.72
C LEU A 70 2.85 -10.64 -24.94
N PRO A 71 3.65 -10.53 -26.00
CA PRO A 71 4.64 -11.56 -26.34
C PRO A 71 5.74 -11.67 -25.28
N PRO A 72 6.41 -12.82 -25.17
CA PRO A 72 7.57 -12.96 -24.31
C PRO A 72 8.69 -12.02 -24.73
N ARG A 73 9.46 -11.55 -23.77
CA ARG A 73 10.65 -10.72 -23.99
C ARG A 73 11.88 -11.44 -23.46
N THR A 74 12.93 -11.49 -24.26
CA THR A 74 14.24 -12.01 -23.84
C THR A 74 14.97 -10.96 -22.98
N GLY A 75 15.68 -11.44 -21.94
CA GLY A 75 16.49 -10.54 -21.11
C GLY A 75 17.75 -10.05 -21.84
N ARG A 76 18.22 -8.86 -21.48
CA ARG A 76 19.49 -8.30 -21.95
C ARG A 76 20.44 -8.12 -20.76
N HIS A 77 21.49 -8.92 -20.72
CA HIS A 77 22.53 -8.89 -19.71
C HIS A 77 23.55 -7.78 -19.97
N ALA A 78 24.25 -7.39 -18.90
CA ALA A 78 25.43 -6.53 -18.94
C ALA A 78 26.50 -7.06 -17.95
N ILE A 79 27.57 -6.33 -17.79
CA ILE A 79 28.62 -6.57 -16.80
C ILE A 79 28.48 -5.51 -15.70
N TRP A 80 28.70 -5.90 -14.45
CA TRP A 80 28.76 -4.94 -13.36
C TRP A 80 29.88 -3.92 -13.56
N PRO A 81 29.70 -2.65 -13.19
CA PRO A 81 30.78 -1.65 -13.23
C PRO A 81 32.02 -2.10 -12.45
N ASP A 82 33.22 -1.84 -12.99
CA ASP A 82 34.51 -2.26 -12.41
C ASP A 82 34.73 -1.77 -10.96
N ARG A 83 34.04 -0.70 -10.58
CA ARG A 83 34.09 -0.13 -9.22
C ARG A 83 33.29 -0.94 -8.18
N ILE A 84 32.48 -1.88 -8.60
CA ILE A 84 31.77 -2.79 -7.67
C ILE A 84 32.80 -3.79 -7.10
N ARG A 85 32.79 -3.95 -5.79
CA ARG A 85 33.69 -4.87 -5.09
C ARG A 85 33.43 -6.32 -5.53
N SER A 86 34.52 -7.03 -5.82
CA SER A 86 34.46 -8.44 -6.27
C SER A 86 33.77 -9.35 -5.25
N GLU A 87 33.91 -9.05 -3.96
CA GLU A 87 33.28 -9.78 -2.87
C GLU A 87 31.72 -9.65 -2.94
N VAL A 88 31.22 -8.47 -3.38
CA VAL A 88 29.78 -8.26 -3.56
C VAL A 88 29.27 -9.00 -4.80
N ILE A 89 30.07 -8.97 -5.89
CA ILE A 89 29.72 -9.73 -7.10
C ILE A 89 29.66 -11.23 -6.79
N ALA A 90 30.64 -11.76 -6.04
CA ALA A 90 30.64 -13.16 -5.62
C ALA A 90 29.40 -13.50 -4.77
N ALA A 91 28.99 -12.63 -3.82
CA ALA A 91 27.80 -12.84 -3.05
C ALA A 91 26.50 -12.89 -3.89
N VAL A 92 26.42 -12.05 -4.93
CA VAL A 92 25.31 -12.04 -5.89
C VAL A 92 25.30 -13.34 -6.72
N GLN A 93 26.50 -13.82 -7.12
CA GLN A 93 26.65 -15.08 -7.88
C GLN A 93 26.28 -16.30 -7.03
N GLU A 94 26.61 -16.32 -5.73
CA GLU A 94 26.18 -17.37 -4.81
C GLU A 94 24.64 -17.45 -4.69
N CYS A 95 23.92 -16.34 -4.92
CA CYS A 95 22.47 -16.33 -5.01
C CYS A 95 21.94 -16.79 -6.40
N GLY A 96 22.81 -17.29 -7.30
CA GLY A 96 22.44 -17.80 -8.62
C GLY A 96 22.29 -16.74 -9.71
N ILE A 97 22.79 -15.52 -9.48
CA ILE A 97 22.73 -14.40 -10.44
C ILE A 97 24.13 -14.18 -11.02
N GLU A 98 24.40 -14.80 -12.18
CA GLU A 98 25.71 -14.70 -12.83
C GLU A 98 25.98 -13.32 -13.42
N HIS A 99 24.98 -12.72 -14.06
CA HIS A 99 25.09 -11.43 -14.74
C HIS A 99 23.91 -10.52 -14.40
N PRO A 100 24.15 -9.21 -14.26
CA PRO A 100 23.06 -8.24 -14.09
C PRO A 100 22.26 -8.07 -15.39
N TRP A 101 21.01 -7.62 -15.24
CA TRP A 101 20.30 -7.01 -16.35
C TRP A 101 20.92 -5.65 -16.69
N ALA A 102 20.85 -5.23 -17.96
CA ALA A 102 21.51 -3.98 -18.39
C ALA A 102 21.01 -2.75 -17.60
N HIS A 103 19.72 -2.67 -17.24
CA HIS A 103 19.20 -1.58 -16.41
C HIS A 103 19.77 -1.58 -14.99
N GLN A 104 20.10 -2.76 -14.43
CA GLN A 104 20.71 -2.86 -13.09
C GLN A 104 22.15 -2.34 -13.09
N ALA A 105 22.94 -2.75 -14.10
CA ALA A 105 24.31 -2.29 -14.25
C ALA A 105 24.38 -0.77 -14.49
N LEU A 106 23.52 -0.24 -15.38
CA LEU A 106 23.43 1.18 -15.68
C LEU A 106 23.07 2.02 -14.45
N ALA A 107 22.07 1.58 -13.68
CA ALA A 107 21.69 2.28 -12.45
C ALA A 107 22.80 2.25 -11.39
N ALA A 108 23.52 1.12 -11.28
CA ALA A 108 24.65 1.00 -10.37
C ALA A 108 25.82 1.91 -10.78
N GLU A 109 26.07 2.09 -12.09
CA GLU A 109 27.09 3.00 -12.61
C GLU A 109 26.78 4.45 -12.21
N HIS A 110 25.58 4.94 -12.49
CA HIS A 110 25.16 6.29 -12.08
C HIS A 110 25.23 6.48 -10.56
N ALA A 111 24.81 5.48 -9.77
CA ALA A 111 24.91 5.55 -8.32
C ALA A 111 26.35 5.73 -7.84
N LEU A 112 27.33 5.06 -8.47
CA LEU A 112 28.76 5.18 -8.16
C LEU A 112 29.38 6.47 -8.66
N ASP A 113 28.81 7.09 -9.71
CA ASP A 113 29.20 8.43 -10.19
C ASP A 113 28.68 9.54 -9.26
N GLY A 114 27.79 9.21 -8.33
CA GLY A 114 27.20 10.17 -7.39
C GLY A 114 25.91 10.79 -7.91
N ASP A 115 25.35 10.28 -8.99
CA ASP A 115 24.07 10.70 -9.53
C ASP A 115 22.92 10.06 -8.73
N SER A 116 21.90 10.86 -8.43
CA SER A 116 20.63 10.30 -7.97
C SER A 116 19.89 9.65 -9.14
N VAL A 117 19.35 8.45 -8.94
CA VAL A 117 18.79 7.60 -10.01
C VAL A 117 17.39 7.13 -9.65
N VAL A 118 16.49 7.10 -10.62
CA VAL A 118 15.21 6.39 -10.54
C VAL A 118 15.18 5.22 -11.52
N VAL A 119 14.99 4.02 -11.00
CA VAL A 119 14.78 2.80 -11.81
C VAL A 119 13.27 2.56 -11.90
N ALA A 120 12.71 2.78 -13.09
CA ALA A 120 11.26 2.66 -13.34
C ALA A 120 10.98 1.54 -14.34
N THR A 121 11.07 0.30 -13.86
CA THR A 121 10.88 -0.92 -14.65
C THR A 121 9.72 -1.76 -14.10
N GLY A 122 9.25 -2.76 -14.86
CA GLY A 122 8.13 -3.61 -14.48
C GLY A 122 8.30 -4.31 -13.12
N THR A 123 7.22 -4.88 -12.63
CA THR A 123 7.28 -5.76 -11.44
C THR A 123 8.17 -6.98 -11.73
N ALA A 124 8.86 -7.48 -10.71
CA ALA A 124 9.77 -8.63 -10.80
C ALA A 124 10.96 -8.47 -11.78
N SER A 125 11.29 -7.25 -12.22
CA SER A 125 12.46 -6.96 -13.07
C SER A 125 13.80 -6.97 -12.34
N GLY A 126 13.80 -7.22 -11.02
CA GLY A 126 15.02 -7.25 -10.20
C GLY A 126 15.56 -5.88 -9.80
N LYS A 127 14.71 -4.85 -9.72
CA LYS A 127 15.08 -3.47 -9.30
C LYS A 127 15.92 -3.41 -8.03
N SER A 128 15.69 -4.34 -7.09
CA SER A 128 16.41 -4.35 -5.82
C SER A 128 17.92 -4.46 -5.99
N LEU A 129 18.41 -5.24 -6.94
CA LEU A 129 19.83 -5.37 -7.20
C LEU A 129 20.45 -4.08 -7.74
N ALA A 130 19.68 -3.28 -8.50
CA ALA A 130 20.16 -2.01 -9.06
C ALA A 130 20.64 -1.03 -7.96
N TYR A 131 19.96 -1.04 -6.80
CA TYR A 131 20.38 -0.21 -5.66
C TYR A 131 21.18 -0.97 -4.60
N LEU A 132 20.93 -2.27 -4.39
CA LEU A 132 21.62 -3.04 -3.35
C LEU A 132 23.11 -3.21 -3.67
N VAL A 133 23.46 -3.53 -4.90
CA VAL A 133 24.85 -3.82 -5.27
C VAL A 133 25.77 -2.62 -5.04
N PRO A 134 25.51 -1.40 -5.51
CA PRO A 134 26.35 -0.24 -5.21
C PRO A 134 26.33 0.14 -3.73
N VAL A 135 25.18 -0.03 -3.03
CA VAL A 135 25.09 0.22 -1.58
C VAL A 135 25.99 -0.76 -0.81
N LEU A 136 25.87 -2.08 -1.05
CA LEU A 136 26.67 -3.10 -0.38
C LEU A 136 28.17 -2.93 -0.64
N SER A 137 28.56 -2.58 -1.88
CA SER A 137 29.94 -2.29 -2.24
C SER A 137 30.51 -1.12 -1.41
N THR A 138 29.76 -0.03 -1.30
CA THR A 138 30.16 1.14 -0.51
C THR A 138 30.18 0.86 1.00
N LEU A 139 29.24 0.08 1.51
CA LEU A 139 29.23 -0.34 2.94
C LEU A 139 30.42 -1.22 3.27
N LEU A 140 30.79 -2.14 2.37
CA LEU A 140 31.97 -2.99 2.52
C LEU A 140 33.26 -2.17 2.58
N GLU A 141 33.41 -1.19 1.71
CA GLU A 141 34.54 -0.25 1.79
C GLU A 141 34.55 0.54 3.10
N GLY A 142 33.39 1.07 3.47
CA GLY A 142 33.22 1.82 4.71
C GLY A 142 33.49 1.00 5.98
N SER A 143 33.39 -0.33 5.92
CA SER A 143 33.68 -1.20 7.04
C SER A 143 35.15 -1.19 7.49
N ARG A 144 36.06 -0.76 6.60
CA ARG A 144 37.49 -0.61 6.87
C ARG A 144 37.82 0.61 7.74
N ALA A 145 36.86 1.52 7.94
CA ALA A 145 37.07 2.64 8.87
C ALA A 145 37.23 2.14 10.33
N PRO A 146 37.95 2.88 11.20
CA PRO A 146 38.21 2.44 12.59
C PRO A 146 36.96 2.08 13.39
N ASN A 147 35.83 2.74 13.11
CA ASN A 147 34.54 2.46 13.76
C ASN A 147 33.68 1.45 12.98
N GLY A 148 34.19 0.88 11.87
CA GLY A 148 33.44 -0.01 10.98
C GLY A 148 32.21 0.63 10.31
N ARG A 149 32.12 1.97 10.29
CA ARG A 149 30.97 2.74 9.80
C ARG A 149 31.40 3.96 9.00
N GLY A 150 32.41 3.82 8.14
CA GLY A 150 32.83 4.88 7.23
C GLY A 150 31.79 5.22 6.15
N ALA A 151 30.83 4.30 5.92
CA ALA A 151 29.65 4.50 5.09
C ALA A 151 28.41 3.94 5.77
N THR A 152 27.26 4.61 5.56
CA THR A 152 25.94 4.14 5.98
C THR A 152 24.92 4.36 4.86
N ALA A 153 23.83 3.60 4.88
CA ALA A 153 22.73 3.72 3.96
C ALA A 153 21.39 3.69 4.70
N LEU A 154 20.43 4.47 4.21
CA LEU A 154 19.05 4.52 4.70
C LEU A 154 18.13 3.99 3.61
N TYR A 155 17.25 3.06 3.96
CA TYR A 155 16.22 2.55 3.08
C TYR A 155 14.84 2.99 3.59
N LEU A 156 14.06 3.56 2.71
CA LEU A 156 12.70 4.03 2.97
C LEU A 156 11.70 3.22 2.14
N SER A 157 10.74 2.62 2.81
CA SER A 157 9.61 1.93 2.18
C SER A 157 8.27 2.51 2.64
N PRO A 158 7.20 2.36 1.82
CA PRO A 158 5.88 2.84 2.21
C PRO A 158 5.27 2.06 3.38
N THR A 159 5.69 0.81 3.60
CA THR A 159 5.13 -0.08 4.61
C THR A 159 6.20 -0.76 5.47
N LYS A 160 5.86 -1.07 6.73
CA LYS A 160 6.73 -1.85 7.64
C LYS A 160 7.02 -3.26 7.10
N ALA A 161 6.01 -3.89 6.47
CA ALA A 161 6.14 -5.23 5.92
C ALA A 161 7.22 -5.31 4.84
N LEU A 162 7.21 -4.35 3.90
CA LEU A 162 8.23 -4.26 2.85
C LEU A 162 9.63 -4.03 3.45
N ALA A 163 9.77 -3.15 4.46
CA ALA A 163 11.05 -2.93 5.13
C ALA A 163 11.58 -4.22 5.79
N ALA A 164 10.72 -4.98 6.44
CA ALA A 164 11.10 -6.24 7.09
C ALA A 164 11.51 -7.32 6.07
N ASP A 165 10.80 -7.40 4.95
CA ASP A 165 11.09 -8.35 3.87
C ASP A 165 12.42 -8.02 3.19
N GLN A 166 12.61 -6.75 2.81
CA GLN A 166 13.89 -6.28 2.26
C GLN A 166 15.05 -6.46 3.24
N CYS A 167 14.84 -6.28 4.53
CA CYS A 167 15.88 -6.52 5.53
C CYS A 167 16.32 -8.01 5.53
N ARG A 168 15.38 -8.94 5.35
CA ARG A 168 15.68 -10.37 5.24
C ARG A 168 16.49 -10.63 3.98
N SER A 169 16.04 -10.13 2.83
CA SER A 169 16.74 -10.30 1.54
C SER A 169 18.16 -9.71 1.59
N VAL A 170 18.33 -8.55 2.22
CA VAL A 170 19.66 -7.96 2.41
C VAL A 170 20.54 -8.81 3.31
N LYS A 171 20.01 -9.37 4.41
CA LYS A 171 20.76 -10.28 5.31
C LYS A 171 21.22 -11.53 4.58
N GLU A 172 20.36 -12.12 3.79
CA GLU A 172 20.67 -13.32 2.98
C GLU A 172 21.75 -13.00 1.95
N LEU A 173 21.58 -11.96 1.14
CA LEU A 173 22.55 -11.54 0.12
C LEU A 173 23.91 -11.13 0.73
N SER A 174 23.91 -10.48 1.89
CA SER A 174 25.14 -10.00 2.53
C SER A 174 25.79 -11.01 3.48
N GLN A 175 25.25 -12.22 3.61
CA GLN A 175 25.82 -13.25 4.49
C GLN A 175 27.31 -13.53 4.21
N PRO A 176 27.76 -13.65 2.95
CA PRO A 176 29.16 -13.86 2.63
C PRO A 176 30.06 -12.67 3.00
N LEU A 177 29.50 -11.46 3.16
CA LEU A 177 30.23 -10.25 3.52
C LEU A 177 30.43 -10.10 5.04
N GLY A 178 29.87 -11.01 5.83
CA GLY A 178 30.02 -11.09 7.28
C GLY A 178 29.53 -9.83 8.00
N THR A 179 30.28 -9.38 9.00
CA THR A 179 29.91 -8.22 9.84
C THR A 179 30.14 -6.85 9.19
N ALA A 180 30.63 -6.82 7.95
CA ALA A 180 30.81 -5.56 7.20
C ALA A 180 29.48 -4.87 6.88
N VAL A 181 28.40 -5.66 6.71
CA VAL A 181 27.04 -5.18 6.48
C VAL A 181 26.17 -5.55 7.67
N ARG A 182 25.56 -4.56 8.29
CA ARG A 182 24.73 -4.71 9.50
C ARG A 182 23.34 -4.10 9.25
N PRO A 183 22.48 -4.80 8.52
CA PRO A 183 21.14 -4.32 8.21
C PRO A 183 20.22 -4.49 9.42
N ALA A 184 19.41 -3.46 9.70
CA ALA A 184 18.43 -3.48 10.77
C ALA A 184 17.18 -2.66 10.39
N VAL A 185 16.02 -3.18 10.79
CA VAL A 185 14.76 -2.43 10.73
C VAL A 185 14.69 -1.47 11.92
N TYR A 186 14.23 -0.25 11.64
CA TYR A 186 13.98 0.76 12.67
C TYR A 186 12.63 1.42 12.42
N ASP A 187 11.63 0.98 13.14
CA ASP A 187 10.26 1.47 13.03
C ASP A 187 9.55 1.51 14.39
N GLY A 188 8.22 1.71 14.39
CA GLY A 188 7.43 1.79 15.62
C GLY A 188 7.42 0.48 16.43
N ASP A 189 7.63 -0.66 15.77
CA ASP A 189 7.57 -1.99 16.37
C ASP A 189 8.96 -2.48 16.86
N THR A 190 10.03 -1.74 16.53
CA THR A 190 11.40 -2.06 16.99
C THR A 190 11.47 -2.00 18.51
N PRO A 191 11.86 -3.09 19.21
CA PRO A 191 12.00 -3.12 20.67
C PRO A 191 12.95 -2.03 21.20
N TYR A 192 12.65 -1.52 22.39
CA TYR A 192 13.41 -0.42 22.96
C TYR A 192 14.91 -0.74 23.12
N GLU A 193 15.22 -1.95 23.53
CA GLU A 193 16.60 -2.46 23.73
C GLU A 193 17.38 -2.50 22.41
N GLU A 194 16.71 -2.84 21.31
CA GLU A 194 17.34 -2.90 19.98
C GLU A 194 17.56 -1.51 19.37
N ARG A 195 16.77 -0.51 19.76
CA ARG A 195 16.87 0.84 19.21
C ARG A 195 18.24 1.48 19.40
N GLU A 196 18.88 1.22 20.54
CA GLU A 196 20.19 1.75 20.81
C GLU A 196 21.26 1.06 19.98
N TRP A 197 21.18 -0.27 19.88
CA TRP A 197 22.08 -1.04 19.03
C TRP A 197 21.99 -0.59 17.55
N VAL A 198 20.78 -0.39 17.02
CA VAL A 198 20.57 0.08 15.64
C VAL A 198 21.27 1.43 15.43
N ARG A 199 21.06 2.39 16.33
CA ARG A 199 21.70 3.71 16.24
C ARG A 199 23.21 3.65 16.28
N GLN A 200 23.77 2.76 17.10
CA GLN A 200 25.23 2.70 17.34
C GLN A 200 25.95 1.85 16.30
N TYR A 201 25.37 0.75 15.86
CA TYR A 201 26.10 -0.27 15.11
C TYR A 201 25.56 -0.55 13.71
N ALA A 202 24.25 -0.41 13.43
CA ALA A 202 23.73 -0.65 12.10
C ALA A 202 24.31 0.35 11.10
N ASN A 203 24.72 -0.13 9.93
CA ASN A 203 25.19 0.70 8.82
C ASN A 203 24.23 0.69 7.63
N TYR A 204 23.22 -0.18 7.65
CA TYR A 204 22.09 -0.16 6.72
C TYR A 204 20.78 -0.17 7.50
N VAL A 205 20.12 0.96 7.61
CA VAL A 205 18.88 1.13 8.38
C VAL A 205 17.70 1.15 7.43
N LEU A 206 16.75 0.23 7.65
CA LEU A 206 15.51 0.13 6.90
C LEU A 206 14.37 0.69 7.75
N THR A 207 13.62 1.65 7.19
CA THR A 207 12.58 2.37 7.93
C THR A 207 11.45 2.83 6.98
N ASN A 208 10.54 3.65 7.50
CA ASN A 208 9.46 4.27 6.74
C ASN A 208 9.42 5.80 6.96
N PRO A 209 8.70 6.54 6.12
CA PRO A 209 8.60 8.00 6.23
C PRO A 209 8.06 8.49 7.58
N ASP A 210 7.14 7.74 8.20
CA ASP A 210 6.56 8.09 9.52
C ASP A 210 7.64 8.09 10.60
N MET A 211 8.46 7.06 10.61
CA MET A 211 9.54 6.93 11.58
C MET A 211 10.66 7.94 11.33
N LEU A 212 10.94 8.25 10.06
CA LEU A 212 11.87 9.31 9.69
C LEU A 212 11.34 10.66 10.19
N HIS A 213 10.05 10.96 9.95
CA HIS A 213 9.39 12.21 10.34
C HIS A 213 9.32 12.41 11.86
N ARG A 214 8.85 11.39 12.61
CA ARG A 214 8.55 11.51 14.05
C ARG A 214 9.67 11.00 14.95
N GLY A 215 10.54 10.10 14.48
CA GLY A 215 11.55 9.42 15.29
C GLY A 215 12.97 9.90 15.02
N ILE A 216 13.43 9.82 13.78
CA ILE A 216 14.83 10.04 13.42
C ILE A 216 15.16 11.54 13.35
N LEU A 217 14.43 12.31 12.55
CA LEU A 217 14.71 13.73 12.33
C LEU A 217 14.61 14.59 13.61
N PRO A 218 13.56 14.46 14.44
CA PRO A 218 13.49 15.24 15.69
C PRO A 218 14.58 14.86 16.71
N SER A 219 15.13 13.66 16.60
CA SER A 219 16.21 13.18 17.46
C SER A 219 17.54 13.00 16.73
N HIS A 220 17.75 13.75 15.65
CA HIS A 220 18.94 13.66 14.79
C HIS A 220 20.30 13.75 15.55
N PRO A 221 20.44 14.42 16.71
CA PRO A 221 21.72 14.39 17.41
C PRO A 221 22.14 12.98 17.87
N ARG A 222 21.16 12.11 18.19
CA ARG A 222 21.42 10.69 18.52
C ARG A 222 21.80 9.86 17.29
N TRP A 223 21.54 10.38 16.08
CA TRP A 223 21.85 9.77 14.80
C TRP A 223 23.06 10.41 14.10
N SER A 224 23.72 11.34 14.75
CA SER A 224 24.80 12.16 14.15
C SER A 224 25.89 11.33 13.49
N SER A 225 26.33 10.24 14.14
CA SER A 225 27.35 9.34 13.58
C SER A 225 26.86 8.62 12.31
N PHE A 226 25.60 8.19 12.28
CA PHE A 226 24.99 7.55 11.12
C PHE A 226 24.82 8.56 9.99
N LEU A 227 24.26 9.73 10.28
CA LEU A 227 23.98 10.77 9.30
C LEU A 227 25.26 11.38 8.70
N LYS A 228 26.33 11.49 9.49
CA LYS A 228 27.64 11.97 9.01
C LYS A 228 28.22 11.05 7.92
N SER A 229 28.01 9.75 8.03
CA SER A 229 28.51 8.75 7.09
C SER A 229 27.50 8.32 6.04
N LEU A 230 26.33 8.96 5.99
CA LEU A 230 25.25 8.59 5.08
C LEU A 230 25.65 8.86 3.63
N LYS A 231 25.74 7.78 2.82
CA LYS A 231 26.12 7.81 1.42
C LYS A 231 24.92 7.64 0.50
N TYR A 232 23.97 6.77 0.88
CA TYR A 232 22.83 6.46 0.04
C TYR A 232 21.52 6.56 0.84
N VAL A 233 20.49 7.08 0.17
CA VAL A 233 19.10 6.99 0.58
C VAL A 233 18.35 6.23 -0.50
N VAL A 234 17.94 5.01 -0.20
CA VAL A 234 17.12 4.19 -1.09
C VAL A 234 15.65 4.50 -0.80
N ILE A 235 14.87 4.78 -1.84
CA ILE A 235 13.43 5.01 -1.77
C ILE A 235 12.75 3.97 -2.65
N ASP A 236 12.24 2.93 -2.02
CA ASP A 236 11.58 1.86 -2.75
C ASP A 236 10.08 2.12 -2.92
N GLU A 237 9.51 1.58 -4.00
CA GLU A 237 8.11 1.79 -4.41
C GLU A 237 7.71 3.27 -4.42
N CYS A 238 8.61 4.14 -4.96
CA CYS A 238 8.47 5.59 -4.86
C CYS A 238 7.21 6.15 -5.56
N HIS A 239 6.61 5.41 -6.50
CA HIS A 239 5.32 5.76 -7.12
C HIS A 239 4.14 5.78 -6.14
N THR A 240 4.30 5.16 -4.96
CA THR A 240 3.29 5.20 -3.89
C THR A 240 3.24 6.53 -3.17
N TYR A 241 4.31 7.33 -3.25
CA TYR A 241 4.39 8.66 -2.67
C TYR A 241 3.75 9.69 -3.61
N ARG A 242 2.43 9.70 -3.63
CA ARG A 242 1.60 10.58 -4.48
C ARG A 242 0.58 11.36 -3.64
N GLY A 243 -0.03 12.39 -4.22
CA GLY A 243 -1.02 13.24 -3.57
C GLY A 243 -0.47 13.89 -2.31
N VAL A 244 -1.30 14.03 -1.30
CA VAL A 244 -0.95 14.67 -0.01
C VAL A 244 0.17 13.91 0.71
N PHE A 245 0.09 12.57 0.76
CA PHE A 245 1.13 11.75 1.38
C PHE A 245 2.49 11.94 0.71
N GLY A 246 2.53 11.91 -0.64
CA GLY A 246 3.76 12.17 -1.40
C GLY A 246 4.32 13.56 -1.15
N SER A 247 3.46 14.56 -1.04
CA SER A 247 3.84 15.94 -0.74
C SER A 247 4.48 16.06 0.65
N HIS A 248 3.91 15.40 1.67
CA HIS A 248 4.53 15.32 2.99
C HIS A 248 5.88 14.60 2.97
N VAL A 249 5.97 13.44 2.28
CA VAL A 249 7.25 12.70 2.16
C VAL A 249 8.31 13.55 1.47
N ALA A 250 7.95 14.31 0.45
CA ALA A 250 8.87 15.23 -0.21
C ALA A 250 9.45 16.27 0.77
N GLN A 251 8.65 16.80 1.67
CA GLN A 251 9.11 17.71 2.72
C GLN A 251 9.96 17.00 3.80
N VAL A 252 9.63 15.76 4.15
CA VAL A 252 10.46 14.94 5.06
C VAL A 252 11.84 14.71 4.47
N LEU A 253 11.94 14.42 3.14
CA LEU A 253 13.22 14.24 2.47
C LEU A 253 14.05 15.55 2.39
N ARG A 254 13.40 16.70 2.20
CA ARG A 254 14.08 18.00 2.27
C ARG A 254 14.68 18.26 3.66
N ARG A 255 13.93 17.95 4.72
CA ARG A 255 14.41 18.02 6.10
C ARG A 255 15.59 17.07 6.33
N LEU A 256 15.53 15.82 5.81
CA LEU A 256 16.63 14.86 5.88
C LEU A 256 17.89 15.43 5.20
N ARG A 257 17.77 15.95 3.98
CA ARG A 257 18.90 16.58 3.25
C ARG A 257 19.52 17.71 4.06
N ARG A 258 18.69 18.57 4.64
CA ARG A 258 19.13 19.67 5.49
C ARG A 258 19.92 19.20 6.72
N VAL A 259 19.41 18.19 7.40
CA VAL A 259 20.08 17.60 8.57
C VAL A 259 21.37 16.89 8.17
N CYS A 260 21.41 16.19 7.03
CA CYS A 260 22.62 15.59 6.47
C CYS A 260 23.70 16.65 6.18
N ALA A 261 23.32 17.74 5.52
CA ALA A 261 24.24 18.86 5.24
C ALA A 261 24.84 19.45 6.52
N ARG A 262 24.08 19.56 7.61
CA ARG A 262 24.57 19.96 8.94
C ARG A 262 25.69 19.07 9.48
N TYR A 263 25.64 17.77 9.15
CA TYR A 263 26.67 16.79 9.53
C TYR A 263 27.75 16.58 8.48
N GLY A 264 27.71 17.34 7.38
CA GLY A 264 28.71 17.30 6.30
C GLY A 264 28.55 16.12 5.34
N SER A 265 27.33 15.56 5.22
CA SER A 265 27.01 14.52 4.24
C SER A 265 26.00 15.01 3.20
N SER A 266 26.15 14.50 1.98
CA SER A 266 25.24 14.73 0.85
C SER A 266 24.95 13.38 0.19
N PRO A 267 23.91 12.65 0.68
CA PRO A 267 23.64 11.31 0.19
C PRO A 267 23.08 11.33 -1.23
N VAL A 268 23.42 10.30 -2.00
CA VAL A 268 22.82 9.98 -3.29
C VAL A 268 21.50 9.28 -3.08
N PHE A 269 20.47 9.66 -3.86
CA PHE A 269 19.14 9.07 -3.78
C PHE A 269 18.96 8.00 -4.87
N LEU A 270 18.65 6.79 -4.46
CA LEU A 270 18.38 5.65 -5.34
C LEU A 270 16.89 5.29 -5.22
N LEU A 271 16.14 5.59 -6.27
CA LEU A 271 14.68 5.38 -6.25
C LEU A 271 14.33 4.17 -7.10
N ALA A 272 13.42 3.35 -6.59
CA ALA A 272 12.82 2.25 -7.35
C ALA A 272 11.32 2.49 -7.49
N SER A 273 10.81 2.31 -8.70
CA SER A 273 9.41 2.49 -9.05
C SER A 273 8.93 1.35 -9.92
N ALA A 274 7.65 1.01 -9.85
CA ALA A 274 7.01 0.33 -10.96
C ALA A 274 7.02 1.25 -12.19
N THR A 275 6.58 0.73 -13.33
CA THR A 275 6.40 1.54 -14.55
C THR A 275 5.59 2.79 -14.20
N ALA A 276 6.11 3.95 -14.53
CA ALA A 276 5.51 5.25 -14.28
C ALA A 276 5.70 6.16 -15.50
N ALA A 277 4.77 7.06 -15.74
CA ALA A 277 5.00 8.14 -16.67
C ALA A 277 5.94 9.17 -16.02
N GLU A 278 6.89 9.71 -16.76
CA GLU A 278 7.81 10.75 -16.32
C GLU A 278 8.49 10.49 -14.95
N PRO A 279 9.12 9.31 -14.73
CA PRO A 279 9.63 8.93 -13.41
C PRO A 279 10.70 9.89 -12.90
N ALA A 280 11.53 10.49 -13.78
CA ALA A 280 12.52 11.49 -13.38
C ALA A 280 11.87 12.78 -12.86
N VAL A 281 10.74 13.21 -13.43
CA VAL A 281 10.02 14.41 -12.99
C VAL A 281 9.41 14.16 -11.59
N ALA A 282 8.77 13.00 -11.39
CA ALA A 282 8.21 12.61 -10.10
C ALA A 282 9.30 12.50 -9.03
N ALA A 283 10.42 11.84 -9.35
CA ALA A 283 11.56 11.69 -8.44
C ALA A 283 12.20 13.04 -8.09
N ARG A 284 12.31 13.97 -9.04
CA ARG A 284 12.79 15.33 -8.80
C ARG A 284 11.88 16.11 -7.86
N ARG A 285 10.56 16.03 -8.08
CA ARG A 285 9.59 16.67 -7.17
C ARG A 285 9.67 16.09 -5.76
N LEU A 286 9.83 14.78 -5.66
CA LEU A 286 9.93 14.08 -4.39
C LEU A 286 11.21 14.44 -3.62
N THR A 287 12.37 14.38 -4.27
CA THR A 287 13.67 14.56 -3.61
C THR A 287 14.17 16.01 -3.57
N GLY A 288 13.70 16.84 -4.50
CA GLY A 288 14.23 18.19 -4.75
C GLY A 288 15.63 18.18 -5.37
N LEU A 289 16.02 17.10 -6.09
CA LEU A 289 17.33 16.93 -6.74
C LEU A 289 17.15 16.59 -8.23
N PRO A 290 18.12 16.89 -9.08
CA PRO A 290 18.21 16.25 -10.38
C PRO A 290 18.30 14.74 -10.21
N VAL A 291 17.55 13.98 -11.03
CA VAL A 291 17.51 12.51 -10.98
C VAL A 291 17.63 11.97 -12.39
N VAL A 292 18.54 11.01 -12.58
CA VAL A 292 18.72 10.27 -13.84
C VAL A 292 17.67 9.18 -13.93
N GLU A 293 17.08 9.00 -15.10
CA GLU A 293 16.06 7.99 -15.37
C GLU A 293 16.65 6.73 -16.00
N VAL A 294 16.31 5.57 -15.45
CA VAL A 294 16.57 4.25 -16.02
C VAL A 294 15.21 3.52 -16.14
N ALA A 295 14.57 3.67 -17.29
CA ALA A 295 13.21 3.15 -17.54
C ALA A 295 13.17 1.99 -18.55
N ASP A 296 14.26 1.72 -19.30
CA ASP A 296 14.33 0.58 -20.22
C ASP A 296 14.41 -0.73 -19.42
N ASP A 297 13.28 -1.44 -19.34
CA ASP A 297 13.21 -2.73 -18.65
C ASP A 297 13.83 -3.82 -19.50
N THR A 298 15.04 -4.21 -19.14
CA THR A 298 15.84 -5.24 -19.86
C THR A 298 15.73 -6.63 -19.23
N SER A 299 14.81 -6.85 -18.27
CA SER A 299 14.57 -8.18 -17.71
C SER A 299 13.75 -9.08 -18.65
N PRO A 300 13.86 -10.40 -18.57
CA PRO A 300 13.01 -11.31 -19.34
C PRO A 300 11.58 -11.27 -18.79
N ARG A 301 10.61 -11.43 -19.70
CA ARG A 301 9.20 -11.61 -19.35
C ARG A 301 8.63 -12.75 -20.15
N GLY A 302 7.84 -13.61 -19.52
CA GLY A 302 7.04 -14.62 -20.21
C GLY A 302 5.89 -14.00 -21.01
N GLU A 303 5.22 -14.81 -21.80
CA GLU A 303 3.96 -14.45 -22.44
C GLU A 303 2.93 -14.06 -21.38
N LEU A 304 2.21 -12.94 -21.59
CA LEU A 304 1.06 -12.58 -20.77
C LEU A 304 -0.20 -12.50 -21.64
N VAL A 305 -1.18 -13.34 -21.32
CA VAL A 305 -2.53 -13.27 -21.89
C VAL A 305 -3.39 -12.46 -20.93
N PHE A 306 -3.94 -11.34 -21.40
CA PHE A 306 -4.77 -10.45 -20.58
C PHE A 306 -6.20 -10.43 -21.16
N ALA A 307 -7.17 -10.96 -20.40
CA ALA A 307 -8.57 -11.00 -20.80
C ALA A 307 -9.39 -9.93 -20.08
N LEU A 308 -10.24 -9.23 -20.82
CA LEU A 308 -11.27 -8.35 -20.30
C LEU A 308 -12.58 -9.15 -20.21
N TRP A 309 -13.16 -9.21 -19.01
CA TRP A 309 -14.27 -10.09 -18.70
C TRP A 309 -15.45 -9.28 -18.17
N GLU A 310 -16.58 -9.33 -18.90
CA GLU A 310 -17.82 -8.67 -18.54
C GLU A 310 -18.82 -9.67 -17.94
N PRO A 311 -19.24 -9.50 -16.67
CA PRO A 311 -20.27 -10.35 -16.07
C PRO A 311 -21.61 -10.26 -16.84
N PRO A 312 -22.40 -11.36 -16.93
CA PRO A 312 -23.65 -11.37 -17.67
C PRO A 312 -24.72 -10.54 -16.97
N LEU A 313 -25.70 -10.07 -17.72
CA LEU A 313 -26.94 -9.54 -17.20
C LEU A 313 -27.72 -10.65 -16.49
N THR A 314 -28.37 -10.28 -15.40
CA THR A 314 -29.28 -11.16 -14.63
C THR A 314 -30.73 -10.90 -14.99
N GLU A 315 -31.62 -11.73 -14.51
CA GLU A 315 -33.08 -11.51 -14.61
C GLU A 315 -33.58 -10.46 -13.60
N LEU A 316 -32.72 -10.00 -12.70
CA LEU A 316 -33.05 -9.00 -11.70
C LEU A 316 -33.07 -7.61 -12.35
N HIS A 317 -33.97 -6.78 -11.87
CA HIS A 317 -34.08 -5.39 -12.27
C HIS A 317 -33.78 -4.49 -11.08
N GLY A 318 -32.99 -3.47 -11.30
CA GLY A 318 -32.67 -2.45 -10.31
C GLY A 318 -33.74 -1.34 -10.25
N GLU A 319 -33.36 -0.20 -9.73
CA GLU A 319 -34.26 0.97 -9.66
C GLU A 319 -34.75 1.34 -11.05
N LYS A 320 -36.06 1.66 -11.13
CA LYS A 320 -36.74 2.04 -12.40
C LYS A 320 -36.64 0.98 -13.51
N GLY A 321 -36.41 -0.29 -13.20
CA GLY A 321 -36.34 -1.36 -14.18
C GLY A 321 -35.00 -1.47 -14.90
N ALA A 322 -33.95 -0.81 -14.44
CA ALA A 322 -32.62 -0.92 -15.01
C ALA A 322 -32.10 -2.37 -14.98
N PRO A 323 -31.48 -2.87 -16.07
CA PRO A 323 -30.89 -4.20 -16.05
C PRO A 323 -29.75 -4.27 -15.03
N VAL A 324 -29.63 -5.38 -14.33
CA VAL A 324 -28.58 -5.61 -13.31
C VAL A 324 -27.65 -6.71 -13.78
N ARG A 325 -26.34 -6.44 -13.74
CA ARG A 325 -25.32 -7.46 -14.02
C ARG A 325 -25.05 -8.30 -12.79
N ARG A 326 -24.57 -9.50 -13.04
CA ARG A 326 -23.98 -10.33 -11.98
C ARG A 326 -22.79 -9.60 -11.35
N THR A 327 -22.67 -9.63 -10.02
CA THR A 327 -21.61 -8.89 -9.33
C THR A 327 -20.22 -9.40 -9.70
N ALA A 328 -19.27 -8.49 -9.91
CA ALA A 328 -17.87 -8.84 -10.16
C ALA A 328 -17.28 -9.75 -9.07
N THR A 329 -17.69 -9.56 -7.81
CA THR A 329 -17.28 -10.40 -6.66
C THR A 329 -17.70 -11.86 -6.84
N ALA A 330 -18.95 -12.11 -7.22
CA ALA A 330 -19.46 -13.47 -7.45
C ALA A 330 -18.80 -14.12 -8.68
N GLU A 331 -18.58 -13.34 -9.73
CA GLU A 331 -17.90 -13.79 -10.94
C GLU A 331 -16.42 -14.12 -10.68
N THR A 332 -15.73 -13.26 -9.92
CA THR A 332 -14.34 -13.49 -9.49
C THR A 332 -14.20 -14.74 -8.62
N ALA A 333 -15.17 -14.98 -7.72
CA ALA A 333 -15.19 -16.19 -6.90
C ALA A 333 -15.33 -17.46 -7.76
N ASP A 334 -16.15 -17.42 -8.82
CA ASP A 334 -16.27 -18.54 -9.76
C ASP A 334 -14.96 -18.80 -10.50
N LEU A 335 -14.34 -17.75 -11.03
CA LEU A 335 -13.05 -17.86 -11.72
C LEU A 335 -11.96 -18.41 -10.80
N LEU A 336 -11.92 -17.93 -9.53
CA LEU A 336 -10.97 -18.42 -8.54
C LEU A 336 -11.21 -19.89 -8.19
N THR A 337 -12.48 -20.31 -8.09
CA THR A 337 -12.88 -21.72 -7.91
C THR A 337 -12.38 -22.57 -9.07
N ASP A 338 -12.69 -22.16 -10.31
CA ASP A 338 -12.31 -22.90 -11.52
C ASP A 338 -10.78 -23.03 -11.68
N LEU A 339 -10.04 -21.97 -11.37
CA LEU A 339 -8.57 -21.97 -11.36
C LEU A 339 -8.03 -22.93 -10.29
N THR A 340 -8.63 -22.94 -9.09
CA THR A 340 -8.24 -23.83 -7.99
C THR A 340 -8.49 -25.29 -8.34
N VAL A 341 -9.65 -25.61 -8.95
CA VAL A 341 -9.98 -26.98 -9.42
C VAL A 341 -8.99 -27.45 -10.47
N GLN A 342 -8.49 -26.53 -11.32
CA GLN A 342 -7.47 -26.83 -12.33
C GLN A 342 -6.06 -26.93 -11.76
N GLY A 343 -5.84 -26.72 -10.46
CA GLY A 343 -4.52 -26.69 -9.83
C GLY A 343 -3.67 -25.47 -10.19
N VAL A 344 -4.28 -24.41 -10.73
CA VAL A 344 -3.63 -23.16 -11.14
C VAL A 344 -3.45 -22.26 -9.91
N ARG A 345 -2.21 -21.87 -9.61
CA ARG A 345 -1.93 -20.93 -8.52
C ARG A 345 -2.35 -19.52 -8.93
N SER A 346 -3.28 -18.94 -8.19
CA SER A 346 -3.90 -17.69 -8.58
C SER A 346 -4.17 -16.75 -7.40
N VAL A 347 -4.18 -15.46 -7.70
CA VAL A 347 -4.61 -14.41 -6.77
C VAL A 347 -5.76 -13.63 -7.39
N ALA A 348 -6.81 -13.41 -6.63
CA ALA A 348 -7.92 -12.53 -6.96
C ALA A 348 -7.79 -11.22 -6.20
N PHE A 349 -7.48 -10.12 -6.89
CA PHE A 349 -7.41 -8.79 -6.29
C PHE A 349 -8.79 -8.14 -6.21
N VAL A 350 -9.08 -7.50 -5.09
CA VAL A 350 -10.31 -6.75 -4.87
C VAL A 350 -10.06 -5.51 -4.00
N ARG A 351 -10.79 -4.43 -4.23
CA ARG A 351 -10.54 -3.15 -3.56
C ARG A 351 -10.84 -3.17 -2.04
N SER A 352 -11.82 -3.96 -1.60
CA SER A 352 -12.29 -3.91 -0.21
C SER A 352 -11.86 -5.14 0.59
N ARG A 353 -11.55 -4.93 1.88
CA ARG A 353 -11.24 -6.01 2.84
C ARG A 353 -12.38 -7.02 2.92
N ARG A 354 -13.63 -6.53 2.95
CA ARG A 354 -14.83 -7.38 2.95
C ARG A 354 -14.96 -8.17 1.65
N GLY A 355 -14.65 -7.56 0.50
CA GLY A 355 -14.67 -8.25 -0.78
C GLY A 355 -13.71 -9.43 -0.83
N ALA A 356 -12.50 -9.29 -0.26
CA ALA A 356 -11.53 -10.39 -0.17
C ALA A 356 -12.06 -11.57 0.65
N GLU A 357 -12.63 -11.28 1.81
CA GLU A 357 -13.28 -12.32 2.65
C GLU A 357 -14.44 -13.00 1.91
N LEU A 358 -15.30 -12.21 1.27
CA LEU A 358 -16.49 -12.73 0.59
C LEU A 358 -16.11 -13.60 -0.61
N ILE A 359 -15.14 -13.20 -1.44
CA ILE A 359 -14.64 -14.01 -2.55
C ILE A 359 -14.11 -15.36 -2.03
N SER A 360 -13.34 -15.34 -0.94
CA SER A 360 -12.80 -16.55 -0.31
C SER A 360 -13.90 -17.48 0.18
N VAL A 361 -14.90 -16.97 0.88
CA VAL A 361 -16.02 -17.76 1.42
C VAL A 361 -16.84 -18.39 0.28
N ILE A 362 -17.23 -17.60 -0.72
CA ILE A 362 -18.00 -18.10 -1.87
C ILE A 362 -17.20 -19.19 -2.63
N ALA A 363 -15.90 -18.97 -2.82
CA ALA A 363 -15.06 -19.96 -3.49
C ALA A 363 -14.94 -21.25 -2.67
N GLN A 364 -14.79 -21.17 -1.35
CA GLN A 364 -14.74 -22.32 -0.46
C GLN A 364 -16.05 -23.12 -0.46
N GLU A 365 -17.21 -22.44 -0.43
CA GLU A 365 -18.52 -23.08 -0.52
C GLU A 365 -18.65 -23.88 -1.83
N LYS A 366 -18.29 -23.28 -2.97
CA LYS A 366 -18.33 -23.95 -4.28
C LYS A 366 -17.32 -25.08 -4.40
N LEU A 367 -16.13 -24.93 -3.84
CA LEU A 367 -15.12 -25.99 -3.80
C LEU A 367 -15.62 -27.18 -2.96
N ALA A 368 -16.37 -26.93 -1.88
CA ALA A 368 -16.94 -27.98 -1.05
C ALA A 368 -17.96 -28.88 -1.81
N GLU A 369 -18.65 -28.31 -2.81
CA GLU A 369 -19.55 -29.05 -3.71
C GLU A 369 -18.78 -29.93 -4.69
N VAL A 370 -17.56 -29.52 -5.11
CA VAL A 370 -16.73 -30.24 -6.06
C VAL A 370 -15.83 -31.28 -5.38
N ASP A 371 -15.03 -30.84 -4.42
CA ASP A 371 -14.12 -31.66 -3.61
C ASP A 371 -13.76 -30.94 -2.30
N ARG A 372 -14.20 -31.51 -1.17
CA ARG A 372 -13.95 -30.98 0.16
C ARG A 372 -12.47 -30.78 0.50
N SER A 373 -11.57 -31.53 -0.14
CA SER A 373 -10.12 -31.38 0.06
C SER A 373 -9.58 -30.04 -0.49
N LEU A 374 -10.30 -29.43 -1.43
CA LEU A 374 -9.92 -28.15 -2.05
C LEU A 374 -10.35 -26.94 -1.21
N VAL A 375 -11.25 -27.07 -0.26
CA VAL A 375 -11.75 -25.95 0.56
C VAL A 375 -10.60 -25.22 1.26
N GLN A 376 -9.65 -25.94 1.81
CA GLN A 376 -8.48 -25.37 2.50
C GLN A 376 -7.40 -24.82 1.56
N ARG A 377 -7.58 -24.96 0.23
CA ARG A 377 -6.66 -24.47 -0.78
C ARG A 377 -6.91 -23.00 -1.17
N VAL A 378 -7.95 -22.39 -0.63
CA VAL A 378 -8.32 -20.98 -0.85
C VAL A 378 -8.44 -20.25 0.47
N ALA A 379 -7.88 -19.03 0.52
CA ALA A 379 -7.95 -18.16 1.70
C ALA A 379 -8.11 -16.68 1.31
N ALA A 380 -8.45 -15.84 2.29
CA ALA A 380 -8.41 -14.39 2.14
C ALA A 380 -7.09 -13.82 2.67
N TYR A 381 -6.62 -12.72 2.06
CA TYR A 381 -5.44 -11.96 2.49
C TYR A 381 -5.74 -10.45 2.46
N ARG A 382 -5.64 -9.78 3.59
CA ARG A 382 -5.96 -8.35 3.65
C ARG A 382 -5.15 -7.60 4.70
N GLY A 383 -5.07 -6.30 4.55
CA GLY A 383 -4.60 -5.41 5.61
C GLY A 383 -5.51 -5.53 6.85
N GLY A 384 -4.90 -5.46 8.03
CA GLY A 384 -5.59 -5.61 9.31
C GLY A 384 -5.50 -7.02 9.92
N TYR A 385 -5.04 -8.03 9.20
CA TYR A 385 -4.62 -9.30 9.79
C TYR A 385 -3.34 -9.13 10.60
N LEU A 386 -3.16 -9.98 11.61
CA LEU A 386 -1.92 -10.00 12.38
C LEU A 386 -0.72 -10.34 11.48
N PRO A 387 0.48 -9.82 11.77
CA PRO A 387 1.67 -10.09 10.96
C PRO A 387 1.98 -11.59 10.81
N GLU A 388 1.77 -12.38 11.87
CA GLU A 388 2.00 -13.82 11.89
C GLU A 388 1.05 -14.56 10.94
N GLU A 389 -0.22 -14.18 10.92
CA GLU A 389 -1.25 -14.75 10.05
C GLU A 389 -0.93 -14.47 8.58
N ARG A 390 -0.53 -13.23 8.26
CA ARG A 390 -0.14 -12.87 6.89
C ARG A 390 1.06 -13.68 6.41
N ARG A 391 2.11 -13.80 7.25
CA ARG A 391 3.29 -14.61 6.93
C ARG A 391 2.96 -16.11 6.76
N ALA A 392 1.97 -16.62 7.49
CA ALA A 392 1.53 -18.00 7.30
C ALA A 392 0.89 -18.19 5.92
N LEU A 393 -0.05 -17.31 5.53
CA LEU A 393 -0.70 -17.34 4.22
C LEU A 393 0.29 -17.18 3.06
N GLU A 394 1.30 -16.32 3.22
CA GLU A 394 2.39 -16.13 2.25
C GLU A 394 3.21 -17.42 2.07
N ARG A 395 3.60 -18.07 3.16
CA ARG A 395 4.30 -19.36 3.11
C ARG A 395 3.47 -20.46 2.46
N ASP A 396 2.18 -20.53 2.79
CA ASP A 396 1.27 -21.56 2.28
C ASP A 396 1.01 -21.39 0.78
N LEU A 397 0.94 -20.15 0.31
CA LEU A 397 0.85 -19.86 -1.13
C LEU A 397 2.17 -20.17 -1.85
N HIS A 398 3.31 -19.83 -1.25
CA HIS A 398 4.63 -20.13 -1.83
C HIS A 398 4.90 -21.62 -1.90
N SER A 399 4.56 -22.37 -0.86
CA SER A 399 4.72 -23.84 -0.83
C SER A 399 3.70 -24.58 -1.68
N GLY A 400 2.67 -23.88 -2.24
CA GLY A 400 1.59 -24.49 -2.99
C GLY A 400 0.57 -25.22 -2.12
N GLN A 401 0.58 -25.02 -0.80
CA GLN A 401 -0.52 -25.48 0.06
C GLN A 401 -1.80 -24.70 -0.22
N LEU A 402 -1.68 -23.39 -0.48
CA LEU A 402 -2.74 -22.60 -1.07
C LEU A 402 -2.58 -22.57 -2.60
N LEU A 403 -3.68 -22.66 -3.32
CA LEU A 403 -3.78 -22.48 -4.77
C LEU A 403 -4.47 -21.17 -5.13
N GLY A 404 -5.42 -20.73 -4.32
CA GLY A 404 -6.18 -19.50 -4.53
C GLY A 404 -6.08 -18.55 -3.34
N LEU A 405 -5.89 -17.26 -3.61
CA LEU A 405 -5.87 -16.24 -2.58
C LEU A 405 -6.72 -15.04 -3.02
N ALA A 406 -7.75 -14.68 -2.24
CA ALA A 406 -8.48 -13.44 -2.45
C ALA A 406 -7.83 -12.31 -1.65
N ALA A 407 -7.29 -11.30 -2.33
CA ALA A 407 -6.44 -10.30 -1.71
C ALA A 407 -6.88 -8.87 -1.96
N THR A 408 -6.58 -7.97 -1.02
CA THR A 408 -6.63 -6.53 -1.25
C THR A 408 -5.30 -6.03 -1.82
N THR A 409 -5.19 -4.72 -2.08
CA THR A 409 -3.94 -4.05 -2.47
C THR A 409 -2.77 -4.27 -1.48
N ALA A 410 -3.04 -4.86 -0.30
CA ALA A 410 -1.99 -5.26 0.64
C ALA A 410 -1.00 -6.30 0.07
N LEU A 411 -1.42 -7.06 -0.96
CA LEU A 411 -0.57 -8.02 -1.67
C LEU A 411 0.04 -7.42 -2.97
N GLU A 412 -0.38 -6.21 -3.34
CA GLU A 412 0.11 -5.51 -4.53
C GLU A 412 1.56 -5.02 -4.33
N LEU A 413 1.91 -4.61 -3.11
CA LEU A 413 3.19 -4.00 -2.77
C LEU A 413 4.00 -4.83 -1.77
N GLY A 414 5.25 -5.09 -2.10
CA GLY A 414 6.27 -5.51 -1.15
C GLY A 414 6.16 -6.89 -0.54
N VAL A 415 5.30 -7.75 -1.04
CA VAL A 415 5.25 -9.17 -0.64
C VAL A 415 5.80 -10.01 -1.79
N ASP A 416 6.75 -10.88 -1.49
CA ASP A 416 7.29 -11.81 -2.47
C ASP A 416 6.31 -12.96 -2.73
N VAL A 417 5.19 -12.61 -3.33
CA VAL A 417 4.24 -13.57 -3.89
C VAL A 417 4.46 -13.60 -5.39
N SER A 418 5.29 -14.50 -5.79
CA SER A 418 5.71 -14.62 -7.17
C SER A 418 5.55 -16.05 -7.67
N GLY A 419 5.53 -16.19 -8.98
CA GLY A 419 5.33 -17.49 -9.65
C GLY A 419 3.87 -17.91 -9.62
N LEU A 420 2.93 -16.96 -9.61
CA LEU A 420 1.53 -17.22 -9.86
C LEU A 420 1.32 -17.53 -11.33
N ASP A 421 0.41 -18.46 -11.60
CA ASP A 421 0.06 -18.84 -12.96
C ASP A 421 -1.04 -17.91 -13.52
N ALA A 422 -1.91 -17.38 -12.63
CA ALA A 422 -2.99 -16.49 -13.01
C ALA A 422 -3.27 -15.39 -11.94
N VAL A 423 -3.78 -14.26 -12.42
CA VAL A 423 -4.32 -13.17 -11.58
C VAL A 423 -5.70 -12.81 -12.08
N VAL A 424 -6.65 -12.67 -11.15
CA VAL A 424 -8.00 -12.13 -11.43
C VAL A 424 -8.15 -10.80 -10.73
N ILE A 425 -8.58 -9.76 -11.43
CA ILE A 425 -8.73 -8.41 -10.90
C ILE A 425 -10.22 -8.07 -10.86
N CYS A 426 -10.78 -7.98 -9.66
CA CYS A 426 -12.19 -7.70 -9.42
C CYS A 426 -12.49 -6.20 -9.47
N GLY A 427 -12.81 -5.73 -10.66
CA GLY A 427 -12.98 -4.31 -10.98
C GLY A 427 -11.67 -3.59 -11.25
N TYR A 428 -11.74 -2.53 -12.05
CA TYR A 428 -10.58 -1.69 -12.33
C TYR A 428 -10.02 -1.07 -11.04
N PRO A 429 -8.73 -1.19 -10.75
CA PRO A 429 -8.17 -0.80 -9.46
C PRO A 429 -8.06 0.71 -9.24
N GLY A 430 -8.41 1.52 -10.23
CA GLY A 430 -8.43 2.98 -10.17
C GLY A 430 -7.28 3.64 -10.92
N THR A 431 -6.20 2.92 -11.18
CA THR A 431 -5.09 3.39 -12.03
C THR A 431 -4.53 2.27 -12.88
N ARG A 432 -4.00 2.61 -14.07
CA ARG A 432 -3.28 1.66 -14.93
C ARG A 432 -2.02 1.15 -14.26
N ALA A 433 -1.35 1.98 -13.48
CA ALA A 433 -0.17 1.57 -12.70
C ALA A 433 -0.52 0.40 -11.76
N SER A 434 -1.61 0.51 -10.99
CA SER A 434 -2.08 -0.56 -10.12
C SER A 434 -2.54 -1.80 -10.90
N LEU A 435 -3.23 -1.60 -12.04
CA LEU A 435 -3.62 -2.70 -12.94
C LEU A 435 -2.41 -3.54 -13.38
N TRP A 436 -1.36 -2.87 -13.85
CA TRP A 436 -0.13 -3.54 -14.28
C TRP A 436 0.67 -4.15 -13.13
N GLN A 437 0.64 -3.55 -11.95
CA GLN A 437 1.27 -4.12 -10.75
C GLN A 437 0.58 -5.41 -10.30
N GLN A 438 -0.75 -5.43 -10.33
CA GLN A 438 -1.54 -6.62 -10.00
C GLN A 438 -1.34 -7.71 -11.07
N ALA A 439 -1.48 -7.37 -12.34
CA ALA A 439 -1.25 -8.29 -13.45
C ALA A 439 0.18 -8.86 -13.45
N GLY A 440 1.17 -8.04 -13.13
CA GLY A 440 2.58 -8.41 -13.05
C GLY A 440 2.95 -9.34 -11.89
N ARG A 441 2.01 -9.68 -10.99
CA ARG A 441 2.17 -10.76 -10.00
C ARG A 441 2.06 -12.14 -10.63
N ALA A 442 1.44 -12.26 -11.80
CA ALA A 442 1.42 -13.47 -12.59
C ALA A 442 2.65 -13.53 -13.50
N GLY A 443 3.23 -14.74 -13.62
CA GLY A 443 4.41 -15.02 -14.43
C GLY A 443 5.74 -14.70 -13.73
N ARG A 444 6.65 -15.66 -13.76
CA ARG A 444 8.06 -15.49 -13.36
C ARG A 444 8.99 -16.18 -14.32
N SER A 445 10.21 -15.65 -14.42
CA SER A 445 11.35 -16.37 -15.06
C SER A 445 11.03 -16.91 -16.46
N GLY A 446 10.31 -16.13 -17.27
CA GLY A 446 9.97 -16.53 -18.64
C GLY A 446 8.76 -17.46 -18.77
N GLN A 447 8.03 -17.77 -17.69
CA GLN A 447 6.79 -18.56 -17.76
C GLN A 447 5.62 -17.69 -18.21
N GLY A 448 4.73 -18.27 -19.02
CA GLY A 448 3.49 -17.62 -19.45
C GLY A 448 2.51 -17.42 -18.28
N ALA A 449 1.72 -16.37 -18.34
CA ALA A 449 0.77 -15.97 -17.29
C ALA A 449 -0.57 -15.52 -17.85
N LEU A 450 -1.62 -15.68 -17.05
CA LEU A 450 -2.96 -15.18 -17.33
C LEU A 450 -3.33 -14.05 -16.38
N ALA A 451 -3.82 -12.92 -16.93
CA ALA A 451 -4.50 -11.89 -16.17
C ALA A 451 -5.94 -11.73 -16.66
N VAL A 452 -6.90 -11.58 -15.76
CA VAL A 452 -8.31 -11.39 -16.09
C VAL A 452 -8.84 -10.17 -15.31
N LEU A 453 -9.28 -9.14 -16.02
CA LEU A 453 -10.02 -8.01 -15.44
C LEU A 453 -11.51 -8.30 -15.51
N VAL A 454 -12.17 -8.46 -14.37
CA VAL A 454 -13.62 -8.67 -14.26
C VAL A 454 -14.29 -7.33 -13.99
N ALA A 455 -15.06 -6.82 -14.95
CA ALA A 455 -15.73 -5.53 -14.83
C ALA A 455 -16.77 -5.53 -13.71
N ARG A 456 -16.82 -4.46 -12.94
CA ARG A 456 -17.96 -4.14 -12.07
C ARG A 456 -19.10 -3.55 -12.90
N ASP A 457 -20.29 -3.58 -12.32
CA ASP A 457 -21.46 -2.92 -12.90
C ASP A 457 -21.41 -1.41 -12.57
N ASP A 458 -20.41 -0.73 -13.16
CA ASP A 458 -20.24 0.71 -13.08
C ASP A 458 -19.80 1.30 -14.44
N PRO A 459 -20.04 2.60 -14.70
CA PRO A 459 -19.78 3.21 -16.00
C PRO A 459 -18.33 3.11 -16.46
N LEU A 460 -17.36 3.26 -15.54
CA LEU A 460 -15.93 3.25 -15.88
C LEU A 460 -15.47 1.85 -16.26
N ASP A 461 -15.78 0.85 -15.45
CA ASP A 461 -15.37 -0.54 -15.72
C ASP A 461 -16.02 -1.01 -17.04
N THR A 462 -17.31 -0.68 -17.26
CA THR A 462 -18.03 -1.01 -18.51
C THR A 462 -17.36 -0.34 -19.72
N PHE A 463 -17.01 0.95 -19.61
CA PHE A 463 -16.29 1.65 -20.68
C PHE A 463 -14.96 0.94 -20.99
N LEU A 464 -14.15 0.63 -19.97
CA LEU A 464 -12.81 0.08 -20.13
C LEU A 464 -12.81 -1.30 -20.80
N VAL A 465 -13.78 -2.18 -20.50
CA VAL A 465 -13.82 -3.51 -21.12
C VAL A 465 -14.30 -3.49 -22.57
N HIS A 466 -14.92 -2.39 -23.01
CA HIS A 466 -15.31 -2.17 -24.40
C HIS A 466 -14.35 -1.24 -25.17
N HIS A 467 -13.40 -0.59 -24.46
CA HIS A 467 -12.39 0.29 -25.01
C HIS A 467 -10.98 -0.14 -24.57
N PRO A 468 -10.48 -1.30 -25.04
CA PRO A 468 -9.21 -1.85 -24.61
C PRO A 468 -8.02 -0.91 -24.85
N GLU A 469 -8.09 -0.05 -25.87
CA GLU A 469 -7.08 0.98 -26.15
C GLU A 469 -6.88 1.96 -24.99
N ALA A 470 -7.88 2.17 -24.16
CA ALA A 470 -7.77 3.01 -22.97
C ALA A 470 -6.91 2.37 -21.87
N LEU A 471 -6.76 1.04 -21.89
CA LEU A 471 -5.93 0.29 -20.93
C LEU A 471 -4.54 -0.02 -21.48
N PHE A 472 -4.45 -0.46 -22.76
CA PHE A 472 -3.24 -1.05 -23.32
C PHE A 472 -2.39 -0.07 -24.12
N ASP A 473 -3.02 0.93 -24.81
CA ASP A 473 -2.32 1.88 -25.68
C ASP A 473 -2.01 3.22 -25.03
N ARG A 474 -2.28 3.35 -23.74
CA ARG A 474 -2.02 4.58 -22.99
C ARG A 474 -0.93 4.37 -21.96
N PRO A 475 -0.05 5.37 -21.75
CA PRO A 475 0.91 5.31 -20.66
C PRO A 475 0.19 5.26 -19.31
N VAL A 476 0.87 4.77 -18.28
CA VAL A 476 0.39 4.85 -16.90
C VAL A 476 0.30 6.31 -16.45
N GLU A 477 -0.48 6.56 -15.41
CA GLU A 477 -0.71 7.90 -14.88
C GLU A 477 0.57 8.51 -14.31
N SER A 478 0.72 9.83 -14.47
CA SER A 478 1.81 10.58 -13.84
C SER A 478 1.63 10.61 -12.31
N THR A 479 2.72 10.50 -11.59
CA THR A 479 2.70 10.65 -10.14
C THR A 479 2.58 12.12 -9.77
N VAL A 480 1.42 12.52 -9.25
CA VAL A 480 1.13 13.89 -8.83
C VAL A 480 1.45 14.07 -7.35
N LEU A 481 2.26 15.07 -7.03
CA LEU A 481 2.50 15.56 -5.67
C LEU A 481 2.83 17.05 -5.72
N ASP A 482 2.44 17.77 -4.67
CA ASP A 482 2.67 19.21 -4.54
C ASP A 482 3.33 19.53 -3.19
N PRO A 483 4.68 19.55 -3.15
CA PRO A 483 5.40 19.92 -1.94
C PRO A 483 5.26 21.39 -1.55
N ASP A 484 4.89 22.26 -2.49
CA ASP A 484 4.71 23.70 -2.25
C ASP A 484 3.36 24.04 -1.67
N ASN A 485 2.45 23.08 -1.53
CA ASN A 485 1.15 23.26 -0.90
C ASN A 485 1.31 23.85 0.52
N PRO A 486 0.74 25.04 0.83
CA PRO A 486 0.92 25.71 2.11
C PRO A 486 0.51 24.87 3.32
N TYR A 487 -0.55 24.06 3.20
CA TYR A 487 -1.03 23.17 4.27
C TYR A 487 -0.06 22.02 4.58
N VAL A 488 0.68 21.56 3.56
CA VAL A 488 1.75 20.59 3.71
C VAL A 488 3.02 21.26 4.23
N LEU A 489 3.41 22.38 3.64
CA LEU A 489 4.66 23.06 3.91
C LEU A 489 4.74 23.63 5.34
N ALA A 490 3.67 24.27 5.81
CA ALA A 490 3.64 24.96 7.10
C ALA A 490 4.10 24.10 8.30
N PRO A 491 3.51 22.93 8.57
CA PRO A 491 3.95 22.08 9.67
C PRO A 491 5.38 21.55 9.49
N HIS A 492 5.86 21.36 8.24
CA HIS A 492 7.22 20.92 8.00
C HIS A 492 8.25 22.02 8.21
N LEU A 493 7.94 23.28 7.94
CA LEU A 493 8.78 24.42 8.33
C LEU A 493 8.89 24.54 9.85
N CYS A 494 7.80 24.33 10.58
CA CYS A 494 7.82 24.28 12.04
C CYS A 494 8.72 23.13 12.55
N ALA A 495 8.59 21.94 11.99
CA ALA A 495 9.43 20.81 12.33
C ALA A 495 10.90 21.04 11.98
N ALA A 496 11.20 21.62 10.82
CA ALA A 496 12.54 21.98 10.41
C ALA A 496 13.19 22.99 11.36
N ALA A 497 12.43 24.01 11.79
CA ALA A 497 12.90 25.03 12.75
C ALA A 497 13.13 24.46 14.16
N ALA A 498 12.40 23.39 14.53
CA ALA A 498 12.60 22.67 15.80
C ALA A 498 13.83 21.76 15.77
N GLU A 499 14.15 21.18 14.62
CA GLU A 499 15.35 20.33 14.41
C GLU A 499 16.62 21.16 14.42
N LEU A 500 16.64 22.22 13.63
CA LEU A 500 17.73 23.18 13.49
C LEU A 500 17.12 24.57 13.24
N PRO A 501 17.69 25.68 13.73
CA PRO A 501 17.20 27.01 13.38
C PRO A 501 17.11 27.17 11.86
N LEU A 502 15.93 27.54 11.36
CA LEU A 502 15.68 27.68 9.92
C LEU A 502 16.28 29.00 9.44
N THR A 503 17.13 28.96 8.43
CA THR A 503 17.81 30.12 7.85
C THR A 503 17.27 30.50 6.48
N GLU A 504 17.59 31.70 5.99
CA GLU A 504 17.21 32.12 4.64
C GLU A 504 17.80 31.21 3.54
N ALA A 505 19.02 30.67 3.74
CA ALA A 505 19.63 29.72 2.83
C ALA A 505 18.88 28.38 2.75
N ASP A 506 18.12 28.03 3.78
CA ASP A 506 17.32 26.80 3.77
C ASP A 506 16.05 26.93 2.91
N LEU A 507 15.59 28.15 2.61
CA LEU A 507 14.32 28.39 1.93
C LEU A 507 14.33 27.88 0.47
N GLU A 508 15.47 27.97 -0.20
CA GLU A 508 15.61 27.35 -1.52
C GLU A 508 15.29 25.87 -1.53
N LEU A 509 15.63 25.16 -0.43
CA LEU A 509 15.38 23.72 -0.29
C LEU A 509 13.88 23.40 -0.17
N PHE A 510 13.12 24.27 0.52
CA PHE A 510 11.71 24.05 0.81
C PHE A 510 10.76 24.59 -0.27
N GLY A 511 11.24 25.43 -1.17
CA GLY A 511 10.48 25.95 -2.30
C GLY A 511 9.97 27.39 -2.13
N PRO A 512 9.44 27.98 -3.21
CA PRO A 512 9.09 29.42 -3.25
C PRO A 512 7.93 29.78 -2.32
N ALA A 513 7.01 28.84 -2.03
CA ALA A 513 5.87 29.08 -1.14
C ALA A 513 6.27 29.43 0.31
N CYS A 514 7.55 29.26 0.67
CA CYS A 514 8.07 29.70 1.97
C CYS A 514 7.86 31.20 2.21
N ALA A 515 7.94 32.02 1.16
CA ALA A 515 7.76 33.47 1.26
C ALA A 515 6.40 33.87 1.81
N ASP A 516 5.35 33.12 1.47
CA ASP A 516 3.99 33.38 1.88
C ASP A 516 3.63 32.68 3.22
N VAL A 517 4.23 31.52 3.47
CA VAL A 517 3.90 30.70 4.66
C VAL A 517 4.62 31.22 5.91
N LEU A 518 5.89 31.64 5.82
CA LEU A 518 6.65 32.08 7.02
C LEU A 518 6.03 33.27 7.76
N PRO A 519 5.55 34.33 7.09
CA PRO A 519 4.88 35.43 7.78
C PRO A 519 3.62 34.98 8.55
N GLN A 520 2.88 34.00 8.00
CA GLN A 520 1.69 33.46 8.65
C GLN A 520 2.08 32.67 9.92
N LEU A 521 3.14 31.89 9.87
CA LEU A 521 3.66 31.13 11.01
C LEU A 521 4.22 32.06 12.12
N GLU A 522 4.81 33.19 11.73
CA GLU A 522 5.24 34.22 12.68
C GLU A 522 4.03 34.89 13.35
N ALA A 523 3.01 35.30 12.57
CA ALA A 523 1.78 35.88 13.08
C ALA A 523 1.03 34.92 14.02
N ALA A 524 1.00 33.64 13.72
CA ALA A 524 0.45 32.58 14.56
C ALA A 524 1.32 32.24 15.78
N LYS A 525 2.46 32.91 15.94
CA LYS A 525 3.44 32.69 17.03
C LYS A 525 3.92 31.26 17.13
N LEU A 526 3.94 30.52 16.01
CA LEU A 526 4.52 29.19 15.91
C LEU A 526 6.03 29.28 15.71
N LEU A 527 6.46 30.24 14.89
CA LEU A 527 7.86 30.54 14.67
C LEU A 527 8.18 31.97 15.20
N ARG A 528 9.43 32.16 15.60
CA ARG A 528 9.97 33.48 15.95
C ARG A 528 11.28 33.72 15.22
N ARG A 529 11.35 34.78 14.44
CA ARG A 529 12.58 35.25 13.82
C ARG A 529 13.51 35.89 14.86
N ARG A 530 14.74 35.43 14.96
CA ARG A 530 15.82 36.05 15.76
C ARG A 530 17.05 36.18 14.87
N THR A 531 17.57 37.39 14.77
CA THR A 531 18.75 37.73 13.96
C THR A 531 18.58 37.27 12.51
N ARG A 532 19.01 36.06 12.15
CA ARG A 532 19.02 35.51 10.77
C ARG A 532 18.33 34.14 10.65
N ALA A 533 17.58 33.72 11.68
CA ALA A 533 16.95 32.41 11.68
C ALA A 533 15.59 32.41 12.37
N TRP A 534 14.73 31.49 11.97
CA TRP A 534 13.46 31.20 12.63
C TRP A 534 13.62 30.03 13.60
N HIS A 535 13.00 30.17 14.77
CA HIS A 535 13.04 29.21 15.84
C HIS A 535 11.63 28.76 16.22
N TRP A 536 11.45 27.47 16.49
CA TRP A 536 10.25 26.92 17.07
C TRP A 536 10.01 27.50 18.47
N THR A 537 8.77 27.85 18.79
CA THR A 537 8.48 28.60 20.02
C THR A 537 7.73 27.83 21.09
N ARG A 538 7.17 26.67 20.73
CA ARG A 538 6.31 25.89 21.62
C ARG A 538 7.06 24.73 22.27
N ARG A 539 6.46 24.16 23.35
CA ARG A 539 7.01 22.98 24.04
C ARG A 539 6.64 21.67 23.38
N GLU A 540 5.50 21.66 22.69
CA GLU A 540 5.01 20.50 21.93
C GLU A 540 5.99 20.17 20.82
N ARG A 541 6.01 18.92 20.43
CA ARG A 541 6.87 18.46 19.34
C ARG A 541 6.29 18.96 18.01
N ALA A 542 7.05 19.75 17.29
CA ALA A 542 6.62 20.29 16.01
C ALA A 542 6.26 19.20 14.97
N ALA A 543 6.88 18.01 15.05
CA ALA A 543 6.55 16.88 14.19
C ALA A 543 5.13 16.31 14.43
N ASP A 544 4.51 16.60 15.56
CA ASP A 544 3.16 16.13 15.87
C ASP A 544 2.06 17.07 15.33
N LEU A 545 2.44 18.21 14.73
CA LEU A 545 1.50 19.13 14.09
C LEU A 545 0.81 18.52 12.86
N THR A 546 1.37 17.48 12.28
CA THR A 546 0.78 16.83 11.10
C THR A 546 0.94 15.32 11.16
N ASP A 547 -0.10 14.64 10.68
CA ASP A 547 -0.01 13.23 10.29
C ASP A 547 0.24 13.16 8.79
N ILE A 548 1.43 12.68 8.41
CA ILE A 548 1.84 12.65 7.01
C ILE A 548 0.99 11.71 6.13
N ARG A 549 0.25 10.77 6.73
CA ARG A 549 -0.67 9.89 5.99
C ARG A 549 -2.08 10.44 5.85
N GLY A 550 -2.39 11.50 6.56
CA GLY A 550 -3.69 12.18 6.48
C GLY A 550 -4.85 11.35 7.06
N GLY A 551 -4.57 10.23 7.69
CA GLY A 551 -5.60 9.30 8.18
C GLY A 551 -6.29 9.76 9.46
N GLY A 552 -5.73 10.68 10.22
CA GLY A 552 -6.21 11.18 11.52
C GLY A 552 -6.78 10.08 12.43
N GLY A 553 -6.29 9.96 13.66
CA GLY A 553 -6.81 9.01 14.63
C GLY A 553 -5.98 7.74 14.84
N ARG A 554 -6.34 6.99 15.86
CA ARG A 554 -5.70 5.72 16.21
C ARG A 554 -6.41 4.56 15.53
N PRO A 555 -5.68 3.56 14.99
CA PRO A 555 -6.33 2.35 14.50
C PRO A 555 -7.18 1.70 15.61
N VAL A 556 -8.42 1.38 15.27
CA VAL A 556 -9.36 0.71 16.17
C VAL A 556 -9.01 -0.78 16.21
N GLN A 557 -8.79 -1.31 17.40
CA GLN A 557 -8.52 -2.73 17.64
C GLN A 557 -9.84 -3.52 17.63
N ILE A 558 -9.86 -4.65 16.93
CA ILE A 558 -11.01 -5.56 16.90
C ILE A 558 -10.70 -6.71 17.85
N VAL A 559 -11.42 -6.76 18.97
CA VAL A 559 -11.15 -7.69 20.07
C VAL A 559 -12.35 -8.61 20.26
N GLU A 560 -12.11 -9.92 20.29
CA GLU A 560 -13.14 -10.92 20.56
C GLU A 560 -13.54 -10.87 22.05
N GLU A 561 -14.83 -10.62 22.30
CA GLU A 561 -15.39 -10.58 23.64
C GLU A 561 -15.29 -11.98 24.30
N GLY A 562 -15.01 -12.03 25.58
CA GLY A 562 -14.86 -13.26 26.34
C GLY A 562 -13.47 -13.91 26.26
N THR A 563 -12.76 -13.86 25.13
CA THR A 563 -11.39 -14.39 25.00
C THR A 563 -10.32 -13.31 25.12
N GLY A 564 -10.67 -12.05 24.87
CA GLY A 564 -9.72 -10.94 24.78
C GLY A 564 -8.77 -11.04 23.58
N ARG A 565 -9.02 -11.95 22.66
CA ARG A 565 -8.16 -12.16 21.48
C ARG A 565 -8.27 -10.98 20.53
N LEU A 566 -7.12 -10.41 20.16
CA LEU A 566 -7.02 -9.42 19.10
C LEU A 566 -7.16 -10.11 17.74
N LEU A 567 -8.21 -9.80 17.00
CA LEU A 567 -8.43 -10.30 15.64
C LEU A 567 -7.70 -9.47 14.58
N GLY A 568 -7.58 -8.16 14.81
CA GLY A 568 -6.95 -7.27 13.87
C GLY A 568 -7.22 -5.80 14.16
N THR A 569 -6.95 -4.94 13.17
CA THR A 569 -7.18 -3.50 13.28
C THR A 569 -7.91 -2.94 12.07
N VAL A 570 -8.60 -1.83 12.28
CA VAL A 570 -9.24 -1.04 11.23
C VAL A 570 -8.93 0.45 11.44
N ASP A 571 -8.75 1.18 10.36
CA ASP A 571 -8.53 2.64 10.45
C ASP A 571 -9.75 3.32 11.07
N GLU A 572 -9.55 4.32 11.92
CA GLU A 572 -10.64 5.02 12.61
C GLU A 572 -11.71 5.53 11.64
N ALA A 573 -11.29 6.06 10.48
CA ALA A 573 -12.20 6.51 9.45
C ALA A 573 -13.12 5.40 8.93
N ALA A 574 -12.59 4.19 8.76
CA ALA A 574 -13.33 3.04 8.29
C ALA A 574 -14.09 2.32 9.42
N ALA A 575 -13.74 2.57 10.69
CA ALA A 575 -14.39 1.94 11.83
C ALA A 575 -15.88 2.30 11.90
N HIS A 576 -16.24 3.56 11.63
CA HIS A 576 -17.62 4.03 11.61
C HIS A 576 -18.51 3.26 10.62
N SER A 577 -17.96 2.79 9.51
CA SER A 577 -18.73 2.07 8.48
C SER A 577 -18.59 0.55 8.54
N THR A 578 -17.55 0.02 9.23
CA THR A 578 -17.22 -1.41 9.15
C THR A 578 -17.33 -2.17 10.47
N VAL A 579 -17.14 -1.47 11.61
CA VAL A 579 -17.17 -2.06 12.95
C VAL A 579 -18.01 -1.24 13.93
N HIS A 580 -19.04 -0.54 13.42
CA HIS A 580 -20.06 0.10 14.26
C HIS A 580 -20.86 -0.96 15.04
N GLU A 581 -21.52 -0.57 16.10
CA GLU A 581 -22.40 -1.46 16.85
C GLU A 581 -23.46 -2.13 15.93
N GLY A 582 -23.63 -3.43 16.05
CA GLY A 582 -24.51 -4.23 15.22
C GLY A 582 -23.97 -4.58 13.82
N ALA A 583 -22.76 -4.15 13.46
CA ALA A 583 -22.14 -4.53 12.20
C ALA A 583 -21.77 -6.03 12.18
N VAL A 584 -21.88 -6.63 11.00
CA VAL A 584 -21.39 -7.99 10.74
C VAL A 584 -19.99 -7.90 10.17
N HIS A 585 -18.99 -8.34 10.95
CA HIS A 585 -17.58 -8.33 10.59
C HIS A 585 -17.14 -9.73 10.16
N LEU A 586 -16.52 -9.83 8.98
CA LEU A 586 -15.91 -11.06 8.48
C LEU A 586 -14.41 -11.05 8.80
N HIS A 587 -13.90 -12.17 9.34
CA HIS A 587 -12.48 -12.35 9.60
C HIS A 587 -12.08 -13.81 9.37
N GLN A 588 -11.24 -14.08 8.38
CA GLN A 588 -10.75 -15.41 7.98
C GLN A 588 -11.90 -16.43 7.79
N GLY A 589 -12.94 -16.04 7.06
CA GLY A 589 -14.12 -16.87 6.79
C GLY A 589 -15.06 -17.07 7.96
N ARG A 590 -14.76 -16.49 9.14
CA ARG A 590 -15.66 -16.51 10.32
C ARG A 590 -16.39 -15.20 10.44
N THR A 591 -17.64 -15.29 10.85
CA THR A 591 -18.50 -14.12 11.02
C THR A 591 -18.56 -13.73 12.49
N TYR A 592 -18.48 -12.42 12.74
CA TYR A 592 -18.57 -11.81 14.06
C TYR A 592 -19.60 -10.70 14.04
N LEU A 593 -20.35 -10.57 15.13
CA LEU A 593 -21.25 -9.44 15.37
C LEU A 593 -20.54 -8.42 16.27
N VAL A 594 -20.49 -7.17 15.84
CA VAL A 594 -19.92 -6.08 16.66
C VAL A 594 -20.90 -5.73 17.78
N ARG A 595 -20.45 -5.82 19.03
CA ARG A 595 -21.23 -5.54 20.22
C ARG A 595 -21.13 -4.08 20.64
N SER A 596 -19.94 -3.51 20.51
CA SER A 596 -19.72 -2.09 20.82
C SER A 596 -18.53 -1.54 20.03
N LEU A 597 -18.55 -0.25 19.77
CA LEU A 597 -17.43 0.52 19.24
C LEU A 597 -17.11 1.67 20.21
N ASP A 598 -15.97 1.57 20.86
CA ASP A 598 -15.43 2.65 21.70
C ASP A 598 -14.37 3.42 20.92
N LEU A 599 -14.72 4.63 20.50
CA LEU A 599 -13.84 5.53 19.75
C LEU A 599 -12.79 6.18 20.65
N ALA A 600 -13.06 6.35 21.95
CA ALA A 600 -12.12 6.96 22.89
C ALA A 600 -10.95 6.04 23.18
N ASP A 601 -11.24 4.75 23.43
CA ASP A 601 -10.23 3.71 23.66
C ASP A 601 -9.74 3.06 22.35
N SER A 602 -10.35 3.40 21.22
CA SER A 602 -10.05 2.82 19.91
C SER A 602 -10.19 1.28 19.89
N VAL A 603 -11.29 0.77 20.43
CA VAL A 603 -11.59 -0.66 20.52
C VAL A 603 -13.01 -0.96 20.01
N ALA A 604 -13.14 -2.01 19.20
CA ALA A 604 -14.40 -2.63 18.82
C ALA A 604 -14.47 -4.04 19.43
N LEU A 605 -15.46 -4.30 20.26
CA LEU A 605 -15.71 -5.62 20.81
C LEU A 605 -16.61 -6.42 19.87
N VAL A 606 -16.19 -7.64 19.57
CA VAL A 606 -16.92 -8.52 18.66
C VAL A 606 -17.16 -9.90 19.28
N GLU A 607 -18.25 -10.51 18.91
CA GLU A 607 -18.62 -11.87 19.32
C GLU A 607 -18.79 -12.76 18.09
N GLN A 608 -18.28 -13.98 18.12
CA GLN A 608 -18.47 -14.92 17.01
C GLN A 608 -19.96 -15.27 16.90
N ALA A 609 -20.54 -15.06 15.73
CA ALA A 609 -21.95 -15.29 15.45
C ALA A 609 -22.14 -15.59 13.96
N GLU A 610 -23.24 -16.27 13.63
CA GLU A 610 -23.61 -16.60 12.25
C GLU A 610 -24.98 -15.98 11.88
N PRO A 611 -25.07 -14.65 11.79
CA PRO A 611 -26.30 -14.00 11.41
C PRO A 611 -26.67 -14.33 9.95
N PRO A 612 -27.97 -14.55 9.63
CA PRO A 612 -28.41 -14.86 8.27
C PRO A 612 -28.39 -13.63 7.34
N TYR A 613 -27.72 -12.58 7.74
CA TYR A 613 -27.65 -11.31 7.03
C TYR A 613 -26.26 -10.70 7.09
N SER A 614 -26.00 -9.81 6.16
CA SER A 614 -24.86 -8.90 6.18
C SER A 614 -25.32 -7.47 6.47
N THR A 615 -24.40 -6.61 6.88
CA THR A 615 -24.66 -5.19 7.14
C THR A 615 -23.96 -4.28 6.15
N VAL A 616 -24.63 -3.19 5.79
CA VAL A 616 -24.09 -2.14 4.92
C VAL A 616 -24.41 -0.80 5.58
N ALA A 617 -23.37 -0.07 5.98
CA ALA A 617 -23.52 1.26 6.55
C ALA A 617 -24.06 2.24 5.48
N ARG A 618 -24.86 3.19 5.95
CA ARG A 618 -25.31 4.34 5.18
C ARG A 618 -24.78 5.60 5.81
N ASP A 619 -24.13 6.40 5.00
CA ASP A 619 -23.60 7.70 5.40
C ASP A 619 -24.26 8.83 4.64
N THR A 620 -24.14 10.00 5.20
CA THR A 620 -24.50 11.27 4.56
C THR A 620 -23.25 12.11 4.42
N THR A 621 -23.04 12.67 3.25
CA THR A 621 -21.94 13.59 2.98
C THR A 621 -22.52 14.95 2.61
N ALA A 622 -22.12 15.98 3.33
CA ALA A 622 -22.42 17.36 3.03
C ALA A 622 -21.14 18.10 2.65
N ILE A 623 -21.20 18.86 1.57
CA ILE A 623 -20.07 19.68 1.11
C ILE A 623 -20.52 21.15 1.14
N SER A 624 -19.75 21.97 1.86
CA SER A 624 -19.96 23.42 1.93
C SER A 624 -18.77 24.13 1.30
N VAL A 625 -19.01 24.95 0.30
CA VAL A 625 -17.98 25.82 -0.29
C VAL A 625 -17.70 26.94 0.72
N LEU A 626 -16.43 27.03 1.17
CA LEU A 626 -15.96 28.05 2.10
C LEU A 626 -15.44 29.27 1.36
N GLU A 627 -14.65 29.06 0.29
CA GLU A 627 -14.01 30.11 -0.48
C GLU A 627 -13.75 29.61 -1.90
N THR A 628 -13.96 30.50 -2.89
CA THR A 628 -13.63 30.23 -4.30
C THR A 628 -12.40 31.05 -4.68
N ASP A 629 -11.28 30.37 -4.95
CA ASP A 629 -10.01 31.05 -5.29
C ASP A 629 -9.90 31.33 -6.78
N THR A 630 -10.41 30.43 -7.59
CA THR A 630 -10.33 30.51 -9.05
C THR A 630 -11.66 30.13 -9.65
N GLU A 631 -12.10 30.92 -10.61
CA GLU A 631 -13.33 30.70 -11.36
C GLU A 631 -13.04 30.94 -12.85
N ILE A 632 -13.31 29.93 -13.67
CA ILE A 632 -13.08 29.97 -15.11
C ILE A 632 -14.41 29.70 -15.82
N PRO A 633 -14.82 30.54 -16.78
CA PRO A 633 -15.99 30.26 -17.61
C PRO A 633 -15.83 28.92 -18.36
N TRP A 634 -16.84 28.07 -18.30
CA TRP A 634 -16.87 26.78 -18.98
C TRP A 634 -18.21 26.60 -19.69
N GLY A 635 -18.27 27.02 -20.94
CA GLY A 635 -19.54 27.19 -21.67
C GLY A 635 -20.44 28.20 -20.96
N ALA A 636 -21.70 27.84 -20.72
CA ALA A 636 -22.62 28.65 -19.92
C ALA A 636 -22.47 28.44 -18.41
N GLY A 637 -21.73 27.40 -18.00
CA GLY A 637 -21.37 27.12 -16.60
C GLY A 637 -20.01 27.67 -16.21
N ARG A 638 -19.51 27.24 -15.07
CA ARG A 638 -18.24 27.68 -14.48
C ARG A 638 -17.47 26.48 -13.94
N LEU A 639 -16.16 26.49 -14.10
CA LEU A 639 -15.23 25.61 -13.43
C LEU A 639 -14.58 26.38 -12.29
N CYS A 640 -14.71 25.88 -11.08
CA CYS A 640 -14.28 26.56 -9.87
C CYS A 640 -13.24 25.71 -9.11
N TYR A 641 -12.34 26.39 -8.43
CA TYR A 641 -11.40 25.79 -7.49
C TYR A 641 -11.37 26.61 -6.20
N GLY A 642 -11.35 25.93 -5.06
CA GLY A 642 -11.36 26.64 -3.79
C GLY A 642 -11.38 25.72 -2.57
N SER A 643 -11.64 26.33 -1.42
CA SER A 643 -11.72 25.66 -0.12
C SER A 643 -13.13 25.16 0.14
N VAL A 644 -13.24 23.93 0.58
CA VAL A 644 -14.51 23.29 0.96
C VAL A 644 -14.40 22.62 2.32
N GLU A 645 -15.53 22.49 2.99
CA GLU A 645 -15.71 21.69 4.18
C GLU A 645 -16.59 20.48 3.84
N VAL A 646 -16.04 19.29 4.00
CA VAL A 646 -16.73 18.02 3.76
C VAL A 646 -17.06 17.41 5.11
N THR A 647 -18.35 17.23 5.39
CA THR A 647 -18.84 16.55 6.58
C THR A 647 -19.45 15.22 6.20
N ASN A 648 -18.89 14.14 6.71
CA ASN A 648 -19.39 12.78 6.52
C ASN A 648 -19.85 12.18 7.86
N GLN A 649 -21.02 11.56 7.88
CA GLN A 649 -21.57 10.91 9.06
C GLN A 649 -22.25 9.60 8.68
N VAL A 650 -21.88 8.51 9.33
CA VAL A 650 -22.61 7.24 9.24
C VAL A 650 -23.84 7.34 10.14
N VAL A 651 -25.02 7.34 9.51
CA VAL A 651 -26.31 7.61 10.19
C VAL A 651 -27.14 6.36 10.44
N SER A 652 -26.91 5.29 9.68
CA SER A 652 -27.65 4.05 9.81
C SER A 652 -26.92 2.89 9.14
N PHE A 653 -27.42 1.68 9.30
CA PHE A 653 -27.01 0.54 8.47
C PHE A 653 -28.21 -0.30 8.05
N LEU A 654 -28.09 -0.89 6.85
CA LEU A 654 -29.04 -1.85 6.31
C LEU A 654 -28.59 -3.26 6.65
N ARG A 655 -29.54 -4.11 7.06
CA ARG A 655 -29.38 -5.56 7.12
C ARG A 655 -29.85 -6.15 5.80
N ARG A 656 -28.99 -6.91 5.13
CA ARG A 656 -29.28 -7.53 3.84
C ARG A 656 -29.14 -9.05 3.95
N ARG A 657 -30.12 -9.79 3.47
CA ARG A 657 -30.08 -11.26 3.41
C ARG A 657 -28.89 -11.71 2.57
N LEU A 658 -28.15 -12.72 3.03
CA LEU A 658 -26.87 -13.12 2.42
C LEU A 658 -27.00 -13.53 0.95
N ILE A 659 -28.03 -14.30 0.59
CA ILE A 659 -28.17 -14.89 -0.75
C ILE A 659 -28.95 -13.94 -1.69
N SER A 660 -30.10 -13.45 -1.26
CA SER A 660 -30.97 -12.64 -2.11
C SER A 660 -30.59 -11.17 -2.17
N GLY A 661 -29.79 -10.66 -1.22
CA GLY A 661 -29.49 -9.22 -1.08
C GLY A 661 -30.69 -8.37 -0.60
N GLU A 662 -31.84 -9.01 -0.31
CA GLU A 662 -33.07 -8.36 0.17
C GLU A 662 -32.79 -7.54 1.43
N VAL A 663 -33.30 -6.31 1.48
CA VAL A 663 -33.20 -5.46 2.66
C VAL A 663 -34.18 -5.94 3.72
N LEU A 664 -33.66 -6.43 4.83
CA LEU A 664 -34.44 -6.94 5.97
C LEU A 664 -34.87 -5.83 6.92
N GLY A 665 -34.19 -4.70 6.90
CA GLY A 665 -34.48 -3.55 7.74
C GLY A 665 -33.31 -2.59 7.84
N GLU A 666 -33.59 -1.42 8.40
CA GLU A 666 -32.62 -0.36 8.65
C GLU A 666 -32.55 -0.07 10.15
N THR A 667 -31.35 0.13 10.67
CA THR A 667 -31.10 0.50 12.07
C THR A 667 -30.33 1.80 12.12
N LYS A 668 -30.82 2.79 12.87
CA LYS A 668 -30.14 4.07 13.06
C LYS A 668 -28.90 3.93 13.92
N LEU A 669 -27.89 4.74 13.65
CA LEU A 669 -26.65 4.86 14.42
C LEU A 669 -26.49 6.31 14.90
N ASP A 670 -25.93 6.45 16.09
CA ASP A 670 -25.56 7.75 16.67
C ASP A 670 -24.03 7.86 16.72
N LEU A 671 -23.42 8.00 15.55
CA LEU A 671 -21.98 8.19 15.42
C LEU A 671 -21.66 9.66 15.17
N PRO A 672 -20.53 10.16 15.69
CA PRO A 672 -20.16 11.55 15.50
C PRO A 672 -19.88 11.85 14.02
N PRO A 673 -20.24 13.06 13.55
CA PRO A 673 -19.84 13.52 12.22
C PRO A 673 -18.33 13.74 12.16
N ARG A 674 -17.76 13.52 10.97
CA ARG A 674 -16.35 13.75 10.68
C ARG A 674 -16.25 14.88 9.67
N THR A 675 -15.52 15.92 10.02
CA THR A 675 -15.36 17.11 9.18
C THR A 675 -13.94 17.21 8.66
N LEU A 676 -13.80 17.41 7.36
CA LEU A 676 -12.53 17.61 6.67
C LEU A 676 -12.58 18.94 5.91
N ARG A 677 -11.69 19.87 6.23
CA ARG A 677 -11.43 21.04 5.40
C ARG A 677 -10.38 20.70 4.37
N THR A 678 -10.71 20.89 3.11
CA THR A 678 -9.86 20.53 1.97
C THR A 678 -10.06 21.48 0.80
N ARG A 679 -9.39 21.19 -0.30
CA ARG A 679 -9.55 21.90 -1.57
C ARG A 679 -10.32 21.02 -2.53
N ALA A 680 -11.17 21.63 -3.34
CA ALA A 680 -11.94 20.93 -4.35
C ALA A 680 -11.97 21.72 -5.66
N VAL A 681 -12.16 20.97 -6.71
CA VAL A 681 -12.61 21.48 -8.01
C VAL A 681 -14.08 21.13 -8.12
N TRP A 682 -14.92 22.08 -8.55
CA TRP A 682 -16.31 21.83 -8.87
C TRP A 682 -16.71 22.61 -10.12
N TRP A 683 -17.72 22.12 -10.77
CA TRP A 683 -18.28 22.77 -11.95
C TRP A 683 -19.78 22.92 -11.80
N THR A 684 -20.32 23.93 -12.47
CA THR A 684 -21.76 24.20 -12.49
C THR A 684 -22.29 23.93 -13.89
N VAL A 685 -23.48 23.42 -13.95
CA VAL A 685 -24.24 23.20 -15.20
C VAL A 685 -25.54 24.00 -15.10
N THR A 686 -25.89 24.70 -16.15
CA THR A 686 -27.14 25.44 -16.20
C THR A 686 -28.30 24.57 -16.66
N GLU A 687 -29.55 24.99 -16.39
CA GLU A 687 -30.73 24.29 -16.87
C GLU A 687 -30.74 24.24 -18.40
N ASP A 688 -30.35 25.32 -19.08
CA ASP A 688 -30.27 25.34 -20.56
C ASP A 688 -29.32 24.29 -21.11
N GLN A 689 -28.17 24.06 -20.44
CA GLN A 689 -27.21 23.00 -20.82
C GLN A 689 -27.78 21.60 -20.62
N LEU A 690 -28.59 21.39 -19.58
CA LEU A 690 -29.25 20.11 -19.30
C LEU A 690 -30.33 19.84 -20.35
N ASP A 691 -31.08 20.86 -20.73
CA ASP A 691 -32.12 20.80 -21.77
C ASP A 691 -31.51 20.53 -23.15
N GLU A 692 -30.43 21.22 -23.50
CA GLU A 692 -29.69 20.99 -24.75
C GLU A 692 -29.13 19.56 -24.83
N ALA A 693 -28.61 19.04 -23.73
CA ALA A 693 -28.15 17.67 -23.61
C ALA A 693 -29.29 16.65 -23.47
N ARG A 694 -30.56 17.08 -23.44
CA ARG A 694 -31.75 16.24 -23.23
C ARG A 694 -31.69 15.39 -21.96
N ILE A 695 -31.09 15.94 -20.91
CA ILE A 695 -30.99 15.28 -19.59
C ILE A 695 -32.23 15.71 -18.78
N ASN A 696 -33.16 14.79 -18.59
CA ASN A 696 -34.34 15.07 -17.77
C ASN A 696 -34.00 14.96 -16.26
N PRO A 697 -34.81 15.57 -15.37
CA PRO A 697 -34.56 15.50 -13.92
C PRO A 697 -34.47 14.09 -13.33
N GLU A 698 -35.12 13.10 -13.97
CA GLU A 698 -35.15 11.72 -13.48
C GLU A 698 -33.81 10.99 -13.65
N ILE A 699 -33.04 11.31 -14.70
CA ILE A 699 -31.72 10.71 -14.98
C ILE A 699 -30.57 11.62 -14.57
N LEU A 700 -30.84 12.85 -14.14
CA LEU A 700 -29.82 13.84 -13.80
C LEU A 700 -28.81 13.31 -12.76
N GLY A 701 -29.30 12.68 -11.68
CA GLY A 701 -28.44 12.14 -10.64
C GLY A 701 -27.47 11.08 -11.17
N GLY A 702 -27.94 10.17 -12.00
CA GLY A 702 -27.10 9.15 -12.65
C GLY A 702 -26.11 9.75 -13.65
N SER A 703 -26.54 10.76 -14.42
CA SER A 703 -25.68 11.46 -15.38
C SER A 703 -24.54 12.22 -14.69
N LEU A 704 -24.83 12.91 -13.58
CA LEU A 704 -23.81 13.61 -12.80
C LEU A 704 -22.81 12.62 -12.18
N HIS A 705 -23.30 11.50 -11.64
CA HIS A 705 -22.44 10.45 -11.10
C HIS A 705 -21.53 9.82 -12.17
N ALA A 706 -22.05 9.57 -13.36
CA ALA A 706 -21.24 9.09 -14.48
C ALA A 706 -20.19 10.12 -14.91
N ALA A 707 -20.54 11.40 -14.94
CA ALA A 707 -19.60 12.49 -15.25
C ALA A 707 -18.51 12.63 -14.19
N GLU A 708 -18.83 12.47 -12.90
CA GLU A 708 -17.86 12.41 -11.80
C GLU A 708 -16.85 11.30 -12.03
N HIS A 709 -17.31 10.07 -12.26
CA HIS A 709 -16.43 8.93 -12.53
C HIS A 709 -15.54 9.11 -13.77
N ALA A 710 -16.05 9.76 -14.82
CA ALA A 710 -15.29 10.05 -16.02
C ALA A 710 -14.23 11.15 -15.84
N SER A 711 -14.38 11.98 -14.79
CA SER A 711 -13.49 13.11 -14.49
C SER A 711 -12.31 12.72 -13.58
N ILE A 712 -12.38 11.57 -12.92
CA ILE A 712 -11.34 11.02 -12.04
C ILE A 712 -10.39 10.15 -12.85
#